data_3d7a7b161ee739ff860754e7b1963d97
#
_entry.id   3d7a7b161ee739ff860754e7b1963d97
#
_cell.length_a   1.000
_cell.length_b   1.000
_cell.length_c   1.000
_cell.angle_alpha   90.00
_cell.angle_beta   90.00
_cell.angle_gamma   90.00
#
_symmetry.space_group_name_H-M   'P 1'
#
loop_
_entity.id
_entity.type
_entity.pdbx_description
1 polymer ?
#
loop_
_entity_poly.entity_id
_entity_poly.type
_entity_poly.pdbx_seq_one_letter_code
_entity_poly.pdbx_strand_id
1 'polypeptide(L)'
;MEQYNVTGMSCAACSARVEKAVSKVPGVASCSVSLLTNSMGVEGTASSAEIIKAVQDAGYGASPKRAGAAAASSTSADLDALADHETPKLKRRLIASLGFLLVLMYFSMGHMMWGWPLPRWFDGNHIAMGLVQLLLAGIVMVINQKFFINGFKGLLHGSPNMDTLVAMGSMASFVWSTYALFAMTRAQVDGNSELVMHYMMEFYFESAAMILTLITVGKMLEARSKGKTTDALKSLMKLAPKTATLLRDGAEVTVPIEQVQKGDIFVVRPGENIPVDGIVLEGTSAVNESALTGESIPVDKAAGDKVSAATTNQSGFLQCRATRVGEDTTLAQIIRMVSDAAATKAPIAKIADTVSGFFVPAVITIAVVTTIVWLLLGRELGYALARGISVLVISCPCALGLATPVAIMVGNGLGAKNGILFKTAASLEAAGRTQIVALDKTGTITSGEPKVTDILPAEGVSEAELLTLAAALERKSEHPLAKAVLACTDAQKLTAPEVSGFAALPGNGLAAKLEGVEIFGGNASFIGTKVTVPAQLQEKAAALSAQGKTPLFFGGAGRLLGIIAVADTIKEDSPQAIRELQAMGIRVVMLTGDNQRTADAIGRQAGVDEVIAGVLPDGKEAVIRQLQASGKVAMVGDGINDAPALTRADTGIAIGAGTDVAIDAADVVLMNSKLSDVPAAIRLSRAALRNIHENLFWAFIYNIIGIPLAAGVFIPFGLTLNPMFGAAAMSLSSFCVVSNALRLNLFDVHSTKHDRAARNAASLPAVSAQPAAVANKESTKEDTAMKKTLKVEGMMCGHCEARVKKALEALPEVDEAVVSHEAGTAIVTLNAEVADDVLKKAVEDQDYPVTGIQ
;
A
#
# COMPACT_ATOMS: atom_id res chain seq x y z
N MET A 1 5.61 3.27 13.12
CA MET A 1 5.39 4.63 12.58
C MET A 1 4.48 5.41 13.52
N GLU A 2 4.92 6.55 14.08
CA GLU A 2 4.07 7.44 14.88
C GLU A 2 3.20 8.31 13.97
N GLN A 3 1.94 8.48 14.31
CA GLN A 3 0.99 9.29 13.54
C GLN A 3 0.64 10.61 14.26
N TYR A 4 0.55 11.68 13.47
CA TYR A 4 0.17 13.02 13.93
C TYR A 4 -0.95 13.59 13.05
N ASN A 5 -1.88 14.32 13.65
CA ASN A 5 -2.82 15.15 12.92
C ASN A 5 -2.16 16.50 12.61
N VAL A 6 -2.19 16.92 11.34
CA VAL A 6 -1.59 18.19 10.87
C VAL A 6 -2.70 19.12 10.40
N THR A 7 -2.72 20.36 10.92
CA THR A 7 -3.75 21.35 10.57
C THR A 7 -3.15 22.53 9.82
N GLY A 8 -3.95 23.17 8.96
CA GLY A 8 -3.56 24.36 8.20
C GLY A 8 -2.98 24.07 6.80
N MET A 9 -2.88 22.82 6.40
CA MET A 9 -2.46 22.47 5.02
C MET A 9 -3.61 22.68 4.03
N SER A 10 -3.33 23.33 2.90
CA SER A 10 -4.33 23.61 1.87
C SER A 10 -3.97 23.07 0.49
N CYS A 11 -2.71 22.66 0.28
CA CYS A 11 -2.23 22.18 -1.02
C CYS A 11 -0.98 21.28 -0.88
N ALA A 12 -0.57 20.64 -1.98
CA ALA A 12 0.61 19.77 -2.05
C ALA A 12 1.91 20.46 -1.62
N ALA A 13 2.11 21.73 -1.97
CA ALA A 13 3.27 22.50 -1.54
C ALA A 13 3.33 22.66 0.00
N CYS A 14 2.16 22.74 0.68
CA CYS A 14 2.09 22.77 2.14
C CYS A 14 2.56 21.44 2.75
N SER A 15 2.09 20.30 2.22
CA SER A 15 2.49 18.98 2.72
C SER A 15 3.98 18.71 2.49
N ALA A 16 4.52 19.06 1.33
CA ALA A 16 5.95 18.95 1.04
C ALA A 16 6.81 19.79 1.99
N ARG A 17 6.32 20.97 2.38
CA ARG A 17 7.04 21.84 3.33
C ARG A 17 7.07 21.26 4.73
N VAL A 18 5.95 20.74 5.25
CA VAL A 18 5.90 20.07 6.55
C VAL A 18 6.85 18.86 6.54
N GLU A 19 6.79 18.03 5.49
CA GLU A 19 7.65 16.87 5.32
C GLU A 19 9.14 17.25 5.34
N LYS A 20 9.52 18.30 4.59
CA LYS A 20 10.90 18.82 4.57
C LYS A 20 11.36 19.40 5.91
N ALA A 21 10.46 20.01 6.69
CA ALA A 21 10.78 20.56 8.00
C ALA A 21 11.01 19.45 9.02
N VAL A 22 10.14 18.45 9.05
CA VAL A 22 10.23 17.32 9.99
C VAL A 22 11.38 16.38 9.63
N SER A 23 11.65 16.13 8.34
CA SER A 23 12.79 15.30 7.90
C SER A 23 14.16 15.89 8.26
N LYS A 24 14.23 17.15 8.69
CA LYS A 24 15.46 17.78 9.19
C LYS A 24 15.68 17.63 10.68
N VAL A 25 14.68 17.12 11.42
CA VAL A 25 14.78 16.91 12.86
C VAL A 25 15.72 15.73 13.11
N PRO A 26 16.76 15.89 13.95
CA PRO A 26 17.64 14.79 14.30
C PRO A 26 16.86 13.60 14.87
N GLY A 27 17.17 12.39 14.38
CA GLY A 27 16.48 11.16 14.82
C GLY A 27 15.24 10.80 13.99
N VAL A 28 14.83 11.60 13.01
CA VAL A 28 13.78 11.23 12.04
C VAL A 28 14.40 10.44 10.90
N ALA A 29 14.01 9.18 10.74
CA ALA A 29 14.44 8.30 9.65
C ALA A 29 13.58 8.51 8.39
N SER A 30 12.27 8.58 8.56
CA SER A 30 11.32 8.87 7.47
C SER A 30 10.17 9.75 7.95
N CYS A 31 9.65 10.59 7.04
CA CYS A 31 8.45 11.38 7.27
C CYS A 31 7.60 11.39 6.01
N SER A 32 6.31 11.13 6.17
CA SER A 32 5.32 11.19 5.09
C SER A 32 4.11 11.98 5.55
N VAL A 33 3.69 12.97 4.75
CA VAL A 33 2.58 13.87 5.08
C VAL A 33 1.46 13.72 4.07
N SER A 34 0.28 13.30 4.51
CA SER A 34 -0.91 13.14 3.70
C SER A 34 -1.80 14.39 3.76
N LEU A 35 -1.95 15.07 2.63
CA LEU A 35 -2.90 16.17 2.49
C LEU A 35 -4.35 15.69 2.53
N LEU A 36 -4.61 14.43 2.16
CA LEU A 36 -5.95 13.88 2.05
C LEU A 36 -6.56 13.58 3.42
N THR A 37 -5.76 12.96 4.30
CA THR A 37 -6.17 12.62 5.67
C THR A 37 -5.80 13.68 6.70
N ASN A 38 -5.10 14.75 6.28
CA ASN A 38 -4.49 15.75 7.17
C ASN A 38 -3.65 15.11 8.28
N SER A 39 -2.94 14.05 7.94
CA SER A 39 -2.09 13.29 8.86
C SER A 39 -0.64 13.26 8.41
N MET A 40 0.24 12.95 9.33
CA MET A 40 1.66 12.77 9.12
C MET A 40 2.12 11.51 9.83
N GLY A 41 2.83 10.64 9.12
CA GLY A 41 3.53 9.49 9.69
C GLY A 41 5.01 9.79 9.80
N VAL A 42 5.60 9.52 10.95
CA VAL A 42 7.03 9.71 11.23
C VAL A 42 7.62 8.42 11.78
N GLU A 43 8.78 8.06 11.24
CA GLU A 43 9.60 6.95 11.74
C GLU A 43 10.93 7.50 12.23
N GLY A 44 11.40 6.98 13.35
CA GLY A 44 12.66 7.41 13.95
C GLY A 44 12.61 7.42 15.47
N THR A 45 13.63 8.02 16.06
CA THR A 45 13.83 8.14 17.52
C THR A 45 13.61 9.57 18.04
N ALA A 46 13.19 10.50 17.17
CA ALA A 46 12.95 11.90 17.54
C ALA A 46 11.77 12.02 18.50
N SER A 47 11.84 12.95 19.44
CA SER A 47 10.75 13.16 20.40
C SER A 47 9.53 13.82 19.76
N SER A 48 8.33 13.44 20.20
CA SER A 48 7.07 14.02 19.73
C SER A 48 7.02 15.54 19.87
N ALA A 49 7.65 16.10 20.89
CA ALA A 49 7.72 17.55 21.12
C ALA A 49 8.56 18.28 20.04
N GLU A 50 9.69 17.70 19.63
CA GLU A 50 10.56 18.27 18.58
C GLU A 50 9.88 18.20 17.22
N ILE A 51 9.18 17.10 16.91
CA ILE A 51 8.39 16.93 15.71
C ILE A 51 7.28 18.00 15.63
N ILE A 52 6.52 18.18 16.71
CA ILE A 52 5.45 19.19 16.78
C ILE A 52 6.03 20.60 16.60
N LYS A 53 7.15 20.90 17.24
CA LYS A 53 7.81 22.20 17.11
C LYS A 53 8.24 22.46 15.69
N ALA A 54 8.86 21.49 15.01
CA ALA A 54 9.26 21.63 13.60
C ALA A 54 8.08 21.93 12.66
N VAL A 55 6.91 21.32 12.92
CA VAL A 55 5.69 21.61 12.16
C VAL A 55 5.17 23.01 12.46
N GLN A 56 5.21 23.46 13.74
CA GLN A 56 4.81 24.81 14.13
C GLN A 56 5.72 25.88 13.55
N ASP A 57 7.03 25.66 13.55
CA ASP A 57 8.03 26.54 12.96
C ASP A 57 7.86 26.63 11.42
N ALA A 58 7.35 25.58 10.79
CA ALA A 58 6.96 25.60 9.37
C ALA A 58 5.64 26.36 9.12
N GLY A 59 4.94 26.80 10.17
CA GLY A 59 3.71 27.60 10.09
C GLY A 59 2.41 26.81 10.13
N TYR A 60 2.45 25.53 10.55
CA TYR A 60 1.29 24.61 10.60
C TYR A 60 1.07 24.11 12.04
N GLY A 61 -0.12 23.57 12.34
CA GLY A 61 -0.41 22.93 13.62
C GLY A 61 -0.16 21.42 13.55
N ALA A 62 0.35 20.82 14.63
CA ALA A 62 0.45 19.38 14.78
C ALA A 62 0.00 18.93 16.16
N SER A 63 -0.63 17.76 16.23
CA SER A 63 -0.98 17.06 17.47
C SER A 63 -0.77 15.55 17.28
N PRO A 64 -0.25 14.83 18.31
CA PRO A 64 -0.07 13.40 18.20
C PRO A 64 -1.43 12.71 18.08
N LYS A 65 -1.53 11.73 17.20
CA LYS A 65 -2.67 10.81 17.13
C LYS A 65 -2.39 9.73 18.18
N ARG A 66 -3.04 9.84 19.37
CA ARG A 66 -2.81 8.90 20.47
C ARG A 66 -3.20 7.48 20.06
N ALA A 67 -2.21 6.60 19.97
CA ALA A 67 -2.43 5.17 20.08
C ALA A 67 -2.58 4.86 21.58
N GLY A 68 -3.72 4.31 21.99
CA GLY A 68 -3.87 3.69 23.31
C GLY A 68 -3.98 4.60 24.54
N ALA A 69 -5.10 5.30 24.67
CA ALA A 69 -5.65 5.62 26.00
C ALA A 69 -7.17 5.69 25.92
N ALA A 70 -7.83 4.70 26.54
CA ALA A 70 -9.28 4.51 26.63
C ALA A 70 -9.94 4.04 25.33
N ALA A 71 -10.00 2.71 25.13
CA ALA A 71 -10.67 2.02 24.00
C ALA A 71 -12.19 2.34 23.84
N ALA A 72 -12.80 3.04 24.77
CA ALA A 72 -14.22 3.39 24.74
C ALA A 72 -14.58 4.62 23.88
N SER A 73 -13.60 5.43 23.44
CA SER A 73 -13.87 6.66 22.67
C SER A 73 -13.19 6.70 21.29
N SER A 74 -12.36 5.69 20.94
CA SER A 74 -11.52 5.75 19.74
C SER A 74 -12.32 5.57 18.45
N THR A 75 -13.21 4.60 18.37
CA THR A 75 -13.97 4.31 17.14
C THR A 75 -14.94 5.45 16.77
N SER A 76 -15.58 6.09 17.74
CA SER A 76 -16.45 7.24 17.50
C SER A 76 -15.64 8.50 17.17
N ALA A 77 -14.50 8.71 17.81
CA ALA A 77 -13.61 9.84 17.54
C ALA A 77 -12.91 9.71 16.19
N ASP A 78 -12.51 8.51 15.79
CA ASP A 78 -11.90 8.25 14.49
C ASP A 78 -12.93 8.34 13.34
N LEU A 79 -14.17 7.89 13.55
CA LEU A 79 -15.27 8.10 12.61
C LEU A 79 -15.60 9.60 12.47
N ASP A 80 -15.56 10.37 13.57
CA ASP A 80 -15.77 11.81 13.55
C ASP A 80 -14.60 12.55 12.88
N ALA A 81 -13.37 12.09 13.09
CA ALA A 81 -12.18 12.63 12.41
C ALA A 81 -12.20 12.39 10.89
N LEU A 82 -12.83 11.31 10.43
CA LEU A 82 -13.07 11.04 9.01
C LEU A 82 -14.34 11.67 8.47
N ALA A 83 -15.18 12.27 9.34
CA ALA A 83 -16.39 12.96 8.92
C ALA A 83 -16.05 14.23 8.12
N ASP A 84 -16.87 14.53 7.11
CA ASP A 84 -16.69 15.70 6.26
C ASP A 84 -17.22 16.96 6.99
N HIS A 85 -16.38 17.57 7.82
CA HIS A 85 -16.69 18.83 8.50
C HIS A 85 -16.41 20.09 7.65
N GLU A 86 -15.69 19.94 6.52
CA GLU A 86 -15.29 21.05 5.66
C GLU A 86 -16.33 21.42 4.62
N THR A 87 -16.97 20.45 3.99
CA THR A 87 -17.99 20.68 2.94
C THR A 87 -19.16 21.55 3.45
N PRO A 88 -19.74 21.36 4.65
CA PRO A 88 -20.80 22.24 5.12
C PRO A 88 -20.37 23.69 5.31
N LYS A 89 -19.14 23.92 5.80
CA LYS A 89 -18.56 25.26 5.99
C LYS A 89 -18.32 25.95 4.65
N LEU A 90 -17.72 25.23 3.68
CA LEU A 90 -17.47 25.72 2.33
C LEU A 90 -18.78 25.99 1.58
N LYS A 91 -19.80 25.14 1.74
CA LYS A 91 -21.13 25.33 1.15
C LYS A 91 -21.78 26.62 1.65
N ARG A 92 -21.74 26.92 2.96
CA ARG A 92 -22.28 28.17 3.54
C ARG A 92 -21.56 29.41 2.98
N ARG A 93 -20.21 29.34 2.93
CA ARG A 93 -19.38 30.41 2.33
C ARG A 93 -19.70 30.62 0.86
N LEU A 94 -19.84 29.55 0.10
CA LEU A 94 -20.17 29.58 -1.32
C LEU A 94 -21.54 30.21 -1.57
N ILE A 95 -22.57 29.81 -0.83
CA ILE A 95 -23.92 30.36 -0.98
C ILE A 95 -23.91 31.86 -0.69
N ALA A 96 -23.24 32.29 0.38
CA ALA A 96 -23.10 33.70 0.72
C ALA A 96 -22.34 34.47 -0.39
N SER A 97 -21.19 33.96 -0.84
CA SER A 97 -20.40 34.60 -1.91
C SER A 97 -21.18 34.68 -3.22
N LEU A 98 -21.91 33.63 -3.58
CA LEU A 98 -22.73 33.57 -4.81
C LEU A 98 -23.86 34.58 -4.78
N GLY A 99 -24.52 34.76 -3.63
CA GLY A 99 -25.57 35.76 -3.46
C GLY A 99 -25.06 37.18 -3.75
N PHE A 100 -23.96 37.59 -3.12
CA PHE A 100 -23.36 38.91 -3.37
C PHE A 100 -22.78 39.03 -4.79
N LEU A 101 -22.19 37.97 -5.32
CA LEU A 101 -21.66 37.93 -6.67
C LEU A 101 -22.75 38.12 -7.74
N LEU A 102 -23.92 37.48 -7.59
CA LEU A 102 -25.03 37.64 -8.52
C LEU A 102 -25.52 39.10 -8.56
N VAL A 103 -25.62 39.76 -7.39
CA VAL A 103 -25.95 41.17 -7.31
C VAL A 103 -24.86 42.01 -7.99
N LEU A 104 -23.57 41.71 -7.73
CA LEU A 104 -22.46 42.43 -8.39
C LEU A 104 -22.51 42.27 -9.91
N MET A 105 -22.74 41.04 -10.41
CA MET A 105 -22.88 40.78 -11.86
C MET A 105 -24.07 41.49 -12.49
N TYR A 106 -25.16 41.67 -11.74
CA TYR A 106 -26.30 42.47 -12.22
C TYR A 106 -25.90 43.91 -12.49
N PHE A 107 -25.08 44.50 -11.59
CA PHE A 107 -24.62 45.90 -11.77
C PHE A 107 -23.53 46.02 -12.84
N SER A 108 -22.55 45.11 -12.89
CA SER A 108 -21.42 45.18 -13.81
C SER A 108 -21.80 44.76 -15.21
N MET A 109 -22.23 43.50 -15.43
CA MET A 109 -22.53 42.97 -16.76
C MET A 109 -23.98 43.17 -17.14
N GLY A 110 -24.93 42.95 -16.25
CA GLY A 110 -26.37 42.99 -16.53
C GLY A 110 -26.78 44.36 -17.04
N HIS A 111 -26.43 45.41 -16.35
CA HIS A 111 -26.79 46.75 -16.77
C HIS A 111 -25.91 47.24 -17.93
N MET A 112 -24.57 47.10 -17.86
CA MET A 112 -23.66 47.67 -18.88
C MET A 112 -23.69 46.93 -20.21
N MET A 113 -23.84 45.59 -20.25
CA MET A 113 -23.83 44.83 -21.50
C MET A 113 -25.23 44.55 -22.05
N TRP A 114 -26.22 44.36 -21.19
CA TRP A 114 -27.57 43.93 -21.58
C TRP A 114 -28.65 44.97 -21.26
N GLY A 115 -28.28 46.13 -20.69
CA GLY A 115 -29.21 47.21 -20.42
C GLY A 115 -30.31 46.90 -19.40
N TRP A 116 -30.01 46.02 -18.42
CA TRP A 116 -30.95 45.65 -17.38
C TRP A 116 -31.30 46.88 -16.53
N PRO A 117 -32.60 47.02 -16.11
CA PRO A 117 -33.08 48.22 -15.43
C PRO A 117 -32.43 48.39 -14.06
N LEU A 118 -31.98 49.63 -13.78
CA LEU A 118 -31.54 50.05 -12.46
C LEU A 118 -32.47 51.14 -11.91
N PRO A 119 -32.49 51.37 -10.60
CA PRO A 119 -33.19 52.50 -10.02
C PRO A 119 -32.68 53.84 -10.64
N ARG A 120 -33.59 54.77 -10.88
CA ARG A 120 -33.29 56.02 -11.60
C ARG A 120 -32.14 56.84 -11.02
N TRP A 121 -31.80 56.68 -9.75
CA TRP A 121 -30.68 57.44 -9.15
C TRP A 121 -29.29 56.95 -9.58
N PHE A 122 -29.21 55.82 -10.28
CA PHE A 122 -28.00 55.33 -10.93
C PHE A 122 -27.87 55.83 -12.38
N ASP A 123 -28.92 56.44 -12.93
CA ASP A 123 -28.91 56.92 -14.31
C ASP A 123 -27.82 58.01 -14.48
N GLY A 124 -26.79 57.74 -15.29
CA GLY A 124 -25.65 58.64 -15.46
C GLY A 124 -24.71 58.79 -14.24
N ASN A 125 -25.00 58.09 -13.14
CA ASN A 125 -24.17 58.14 -11.92
C ASN A 125 -23.19 56.97 -11.86
N HIS A 126 -22.14 56.99 -12.70
CA HIS A 126 -21.15 55.93 -12.82
C HIS A 126 -20.33 55.76 -11.55
N ILE A 127 -20.14 56.82 -10.74
CA ILE A 127 -19.44 56.74 -9.45
C ILE A 127 -20.22 55.87 -8.44
N ALA A 128 -21.54 56.08 -8.32
CA ALA A 128 -22.37 55.29 -7.44
C ALA A 128 -22.34 53.80 -7.83
N MET A 129 -22.35 53.50 -9.13
CA MET A 129 -22.22 52.13 -9.65
C MET A 129 -20.87 51.52 -9.25
N GLY A 130 -19.77 52.25 -9.37
CA GLY A 130 -18.44 51.79 -8.94
C GLY A 130 -18.36 51.56 -7.46
N LEU A 131 -18.98 52.42 -6.63
CA LEU A 131 -19.02 52.28 -5.17
C LEU A 131 -19.79 51.02 -4.73
N VAL A 132 -20.92 50.72 -5.37
CA VAL A 132 -21.68 49.49 -5.12
C VAL A 132 -20.85 48.26 -5.46
N GLN A 133 -20.17 48.28 -6.62
CA GLN A 133 -19.29 47.17 -7.00
C GLN A 133 -18.13 46.98 -6.03
N LEU A 134 -17.48 48.07 -5.57
CA LEU A 134 -16.41 48.02 -4.57
C LEU A 134 -16.91 47.40 -3.26
N LEU A 135 -18.08 47.84 -2.73
CA LEU A 135 -18.64 47.30 -1.50
C LEU A 135 -19.00 45.82 -1.62
N LEU A 136 -19.64 45.40 -2.70
CA LEU A 136 -20.02 44.01 -2.93
C LEU A 136 -18.79 43.10 -3.09
N ALA A 137 -17.81 43.55 -3.87
CA ALA A 137 -16.55 42.82 -4.01
C ALA A 137 -15.80 42.72 -2.66
N GLY A 138 -15.75 43.81 -1.88
CA GLY A 138 -15.17 43.83 -0.55
C GLY A 138 -15.84 42.84 0.42
N ILE A 139 -17.18 42.74 0.39
CA ILE A 139 -17.92 41.75 1.20
C ILE A 139 -17.52 40.31 0.79
N VAL A 140 -17.44 40.01 -0.50
CA VAL A 140 -17.01 38.67 -0.98
C VAL A 140 -15.57 38.37 -0.56
N MET A 141 -14.67 39.38 -0.57
CA MET A 141 -13.29 39.22 -0.09
C MET A 141 -13.24 38.93 1.41
N VAL A 142 -14.06 39.59 2.23
CA VAL A 142 -14.16 39.36 3.68
C VAL A 142 -14.71 37.96 3.97
N ILE A 143 -15.78 37.53 3.27
CA ILE A 143 -16.29 36.15 3.39
C ILE A 143 -15.18 35.12 3.10
N ASN A 144 -14.28 35.44 2.18
CA ASN A 144 -13.21 34.57 1.72
C ASN A 144 -11.82 34.96 2.29
N GLN A 145 -11.74 35.69 3.40
CA GLN A 145 -10.51 36.24 4.00
C GLN A 145 -9.41 35.19 4.25
N LYS A 146 -9.79 33.91 4.45
CA LYS A 146 -8.83 32.81 4.66
C LYS A 146 -7.84 32.66 3.53
N PHE A 147 -8.23 32.93 2.27
CA PHE A 147 -7.30 32.91 1.15
C PHE A 147 -6.20 33.97 1.28
N PHE A 148 -6.56 35.16 1.73
CA PHE A 148 -5.60 36.25 1.92
C PHE A 148 -4.67 35.98 3.10
N ILE A 149 -5.22 35.54 4.25
CA ILE A 149 -4.44 35.24 5.45
C ILE A 149 -3.42 34.13 5.15
N ASN A 150 -3.84 33.03 4.57
CA ASN A 150 -2.97 31.88 4.26
C ASN A 150 -2.00 32.23 3.13
N GLY A 151 -2.47 32.94 2.10
CA GLY A 151 -1.66 33.31 0.94
C GLY A 151 -0.52 34.26 1.30
N PHE A 152 -0.80 35.34 2.02
CA PHE A 152 0.22 36.27 2.45
C PHE A 152 1.15 35.72 3.51
N LYS A 153 0.63 34.90 4.44
CA LYS A 153 1.45 34.16 5.39
C LYS A 153 2.44 33.25 4.69
N GLY A 154 2.00 32.52 3.65
CA GLY A 154 2.87 31.69 2.81
C GLY A 154 3.95 32.50 2.10
N LEU A 155 3.59 33.64 1.54
CA LEU A 155 4.52 34.53 0.85
C LEU A 155 5.59 35.08 1.80
N LEU A 156 5.21 35.60 2.96
CA LEU A 156 6.11 36.15 3.99
C LEU A 156 7.10 35.10 4.53
N HIS A 157 6.72 33.84 4.59
CA HIS A 157 7.61 32.77 5.00
C HIS A 157 8.41 32.13 3.84
N GLY A 158 8.47 32.79 2.66
CA GLY A 158 9.21 32.29 1.50
C GLY A 158 8.67 30.99 0.89
N SER A 159 7.38 30.71 1.09
CA SER A 159 6.71 29.52 0.60
C SER A 159 5.36 29.87 -0.01
N PRO A 160 5.35 30.54 -1.17
CA PRO A 160 4.12 30.87 -1.86
C PRO A 160 3.37 29.57 -2.19
N ASN A 161 2.06 29.58 -1.95
CA ASN A 161 1.17 28.45 -2.17
C ASN A 161 0.01 28.84 -3.09
N MET A 162 -0.94 27.92 -3.31
CA MET A 162 -2.13 28.19 -4.11
C MET A 162 -2.93 29.40 -3.62
N ASP A 163 -3.11 29.54 -2.29
CA ASP A 163 -3.85 30.66 -1.71
C ASP A 163 -3.13 31.97 -1.98
N THR A 164 -1.79 31.98 -2.15
CA THR A 164 -0.98 33.14 -2.57
C THR A 164 -1.37 33.62 -3.96
N LEU A 165 -1.49 32.71 -4.96
CA LEU A 165 -1.86 33.06 -6.32
C LEU A 165 -3.26 33.69 -6.39
N VAL A 166 -4.20 33.07 -5.68
CA VAL A 166 -5.58 33.56 -5.57
C VAL A 166 -5.66 34.91 -4.88
N ALA A 167 -4.95 35.07 -3.75
CA ALA A 167 -4.91 36.32 -3.01
C ALA A 167 -4.29 37.44 -3.85
N MET A 168 -3.17 37.19 -4.53
CA MET A 168 -2.51 38.17 -5.39
C MET A 168 -3.41 38.58 -6.57
N GLY A 169 -4.01 37.63 -7.27
CA GLY A 169 -4.90 37.92 -8.41
C GLY A 169 -6.14 38.72 -8.01
N SER A 170 -6.83 38.29 -6.95
CA SER A 170 -8.03 38.98 -6.44
C SER A 170 -7.69 40.37 -5.87
N MET A 171 -6.59 40.49 -5.09
CA MET A 171 -6.16 41.76 -4.52
C MET A 171 -5.72 42.76 -5.62
N ALA A 172 -4.95 42.29 -6.62
CA ALA A 172 -4.53 43.14 -7.73
C ALA A 172 -5.73 43.69 -8.53
N SER A 173 -6.73 42.83 -8.80
CA SER A 173 -7.99 43.26 -9.44
C SER A 173 -8.73 44.30 -8.60
N PHE A 174 -8.83 44.09 -7.30
CA PHE A 174 -9.54 45.00 -6.38
C PHE A 174 -8.82 46.35 -6.24
N VAL A 175 -7.49 46.33 -6.04
CA VAL A 175 -6.67 47.55 -5.89
C VAL A 175 -6.69 48.38 -7.16
N TRP A 176 -6.52 47.75 -8.34
CA TRP A 176 -6.59 48.45 -9.61
C TRP A 176 -7.96 49.10 -9.83
N SER A 177 -9.06 48.37 -9.63
CA SER A 177 -10.39 48.89 -9.77
C SER A 177 -10.68 50.03 -8.77
N THR A 178 -10.14 49.97 -7.59
CA THR A 178 -10.21 51.06 -6.61
C THR A 178 -9.48 52.30 -7.11
N TYR A 179 -8.26 52.12 -7.64
CA TYR A 179 -7.54 53.24 -8.29
C TYR A 179 -8.34 53.84 -9.46
N ALA A 180 -8.87 53.00 -10.37
CA ALA A 180 -9.68 53.45 -11.50
C ALA A 180 -10.93 54.21 -11.03
N LEU A 181 -11.60 53.77 -9.93
CA LEU A 181 -12.72 54.47 -9.32
C LEU A 181 -12.31 55.87 -8.79
N PHE A 182 -11.18 55.99 -8.10
CA PHE A 182 -10.69 57.30 -7.65
C PHE A 182 -10.30 58.20 -8.83
N ALA A 183 -9.64 57.66 -9.87
CA ALA A 183 -9.30 58.42 -11.07
C ALA A 183 -10.57 58.85 -11.86
N MET A 184 -11.62 58.01 -11.87
CA MET A 184 -12.91 58.34 -12.44
C MET A 184 -13.61 59.50 -11.69
N THR A 185 -13.49 59.57 -10.33
CA THR A 185 -14.03 60.72 -9.57
C THR A 185 -13.38 62.04 -10.01
N ARG A 186 -12.08 62.03 -10.26
CA ARG A 186 -11.39 63.21 -10.77
C ARG A 186 -11.81 63.60 -12.18
N ALA A 187 -11.91 62.60 -13.09
CA ALA A 187 -12.40 62.82 -14.43
C ALA A 187 -13.82 63.42 -14.45
N GLN A 188 -14.70 62.96 -13.52
CA GLN A 188 -16.07 63.51 -13.39
C GLN A 188 -16.07 64.97 -12.94
N VAL A 189 -15.18 65.37 -11.98
CA VAL A 189 -15.02 66.76 -11.53
C VAL A 189 -14.50 67.61 -12.66
N ASP A 190 -13.59 67.09 -13.48
CA ASP A 190 -13.02 67.80 -14.62
C ASP A 190 -13.97 67.83 -15.83
N GLY A 191 -15.19 67.24 -15.75
CA GLY A 191 -16.19 67.24 -16.79
C GLY A 191 -15.88 66.38 -18.02
N ASN A 192 -14.89 65.50 -17.95
CA ASN A 192 -14.43 64.67 -19.05
C ASN A 192 -15.19 63.30 -19.07
N SER A 193 -16.35 63.30 -19.77
CA SER A 193 -17.19 62.09 -19.84
C SER A 193 -16.53 60.91 -20.58
N GLU A 194 -15.62 61.18 -21.54
CA GLU A 194 -14.90 60.14 -22.25
C GLU A 194 -13.95 59.38 -21.31
N LEU A 195 -13.21 60.11 -20.49
CA LEU A 195 -12.29 59.55 -19.51
C LEU A 195 -13.03 58.84 -18.37
N VAL A 196 -14.22 59.30 -17.96
CA VAL A 196 -15.10 58.63 -17.01
C VAL A 196 -15.51 57.27 -17.56
N MET A 197 -15.93 57.19 -18.81
CA MET A 197 -16.31 55.93 -19.44
C MET A 197 -15.13 55.00 -19.61
N HIS A 198 -13.96 55.52 -19.95
CA HIS A 198 -12.70 54.75 -20.02
C HIS A 198 -12.40 54.05 -18.70
N TYR A 199 -12.32 54.77 -17.56
CA TYR A 199 -12.07 54.18 -16.25
C TYR A 199 -13.16 53.23 -15.79
N MET A 200 -14.41 53.43 -16.20
CA MET A 200 -15.51 52.55 -15.91
C MET A 200 -15.35 51.17 -16.58
N MET A 201 -14.80 51.15 -17.79
CA MET A 201 -14.50 49.93 -18.53
C MET A 201 -13.28 49.17 -17.95
N GLU A 202 -12.47 49.82 -17.09
CA GLU A 202 -11.32 49.22 -16.43
C GLU A 202 -11.61 48.65 -15.02
N PHE A 203 -12.88 48.52 -14.65
CA PHE A 203 -13.25 47.88 -13.42
C PHE A 203 -13.15 46.37 -13.52
N TYR A 204 -12.45 45.73 -12.57
CA TYR A 204 -12.31 44.30 -12.40
C TYR A 204 -12.83 43.83 -11.03
N PHE A 205 -13.77 44.56 -10.40
CA PHE A 205 -14.38 44.21 -9.13
C PHE A 205 -15.10 42.84 -9.20
N GLU A 206 -15.83 42.61 -10.32
CA GLU A 206 -16.46 41.31 -10.54
C GLU A 206 -15.44 40.19 -10.73
N SER A 207 -14.29 40.49 -11.35
CA SER A 207 -13.21 39.51 -11.52
C SER A 207 -12.62 39.11 -10.15
N ALA A 208 -12.37 40.09 -9.25
CA ALA A 208 -11.90 39.85 -7.90
C ALA A 208 -12.86 38.94 -7.10
N ALA A 209 -14.17 39.20 -7.15
CA ALA A 209 -15.19 38.41 -6.45
C ALA A 209 -15.42 37.05 -7.10
N MET A 210 -15.42 36.98 -8.44
CA MET A 210 -15.63 35.76 -9.23
C MET A 210 -14.50 34.74 -9.01
N ILE A 211 -13.23 35.18 -9.02
CA ILE A 211 -12.05 34.34 -8.75
C ILE A 211 -12.25 33.62 -7.39
N LEU A 212 -12.57 34.36 -6.32
CA LEU A 212 -12.76 33.80 -4.99
C LEU A 212 -13.94 32.83 -4.92
N THR A 213 -15.04 33.17 -5.59
CA THR A 213 -16.24 32.32 -5.60
C THR A 213 -16.03 31.04 -6.38
N LEU A 214 -15.46 31.09 -7.57
CA LEU A 214 -15.19 29.90 -8.40
C LEU A 214 -14.16 28.97 -7.75
N ILE A 215 -13.12 29.53 -7.13
CA ILE A 215 -12.16 28.69 -6.40
C ILE A 215 -12.80 28.07 -5.16
N THR A 216 -13.74 28.76 -4.50
CA THR A 216 -14.52 28.16 -3.40
C THR A 216 -15.42 27.02 -3.90
N VAL A 217 -15.97 27.09 -5.13
CA VAL A 217 -16.66 25.95 -5.79
C VAL A 217 -15.70 24.78 -5.96
N GLY A 218 -14.51 25.03 -6.53
CA GLY A 218 -13.48 24.01 -6.72
C GLY A 218 -13.11 23.32 -5.38
N LYS A 219 -12.86 24.12 -4.34
CA LYS A 219 -12.56 23.61 -2.98
C LYS A 219 -13.71 22.82 -2.35
N MET A 220 -14.93 23.23 -2.56
CA MET A 220 -16.09 22.48 -2.07
C MET A 220 -16.24 21.12 -2.79
N LEU A 221 -16.05 21.09 -4.13
CA LEU A 221 -16.05 19.83 -4.88
C LEU A 221 -14.90 18.92 -4.45
N GLU A 222 -13.73 19.48 -4.21
CA GLU A 222 -12.57 18.79 -3.65
C GLU A 222 -12.88 18.16 -2.29
N ALA A 223 -13.41 18.93 -1.33
CA ALA A 223 -13.75 18.45 0.02
C ALA A 223 -14.81 17.34 -0.03
N ARG A 224 -15.87 17.53 -0.84
CA ARG A 224 -16.90 16.49 -1.04
C ARG A 224 -16.34 15.20 -1.63
N SER A 225 -15.39 15.32 -2.53
CA SER A 225 -14.76 14.17 -3.17
C SER A 225 -13.80 13.44 -2.24
N LYS A 226 -13.03 14.18 -1.44
CA LYS A 226 -12.23 13.60 -0.35
C LYS A 226 -13.12 12.80 0.62
N GLY A 227 -14.30 13.32 0.99
CA GLY A 227 -15.28 12.59 1.81
C GLY A 227 -15.70 11.26 1.21
N LYS A 228 -15.94 11.20 -0.12
CA LYS A 228 -16.29 9.94 -0.82
C LYS A 228 -15.14 8.94 -0.92
N THR A 229 -13.90 9.39 -0.99
CA THR A 229 -12.75 8.48 -1.05
C THR A 229 -12.49 7.78 0.28
N THR A 230 -12.90 8.37 1.41
CA THR A 230 -12.82 7.75 2.74
C THR A 230 -13.99 6.81 3.06
N ASP A 231 -15.00 6.72 2.19
CA ASP A 231 -16.21 5.93 2.45
C ASP A 231 -15.95 4.43 2.57
N ALA A 232 -14.94 3.89 1.85
CA ALA A 232 -14.53 2.50 1.98
C ALA A 232 -14.02 2.19 3.40
N LEU A 233 -13.14 3.05 3.93
CA LEU A 233 -12.63 2.92 5.30
C LEU A 233 -13.74 3.07 6.34
N LYS A 234 -14.63 4.05 6.16
CA LYS A 234 -15.82 4.22 7.03
C LYS A 234 -16.74 3.00 7.00
N SER A 235 -16.89 2.36 5.83
CA SER A 235 -17.72 1.16 5.70
C SER A 235 -17.13 -0.01 6.49
N LEU A 236 -15.81 -0.21 6.44
CA LEU A 236 -15.12 -1.22 7.24
C LEU A 236 -15.27 -0.93 8.75
N MET A 237 -15.06 0.31 9.18
CA MET A 237 -15.22 0.69 10.60
C MET A 237 -16.65 0.51 11.11
N LYS A 238 -17.66 0.68 10.27
CA LYS A 238 -19.07 0.45 10.63
C LYS A 238 -19.44 -1.01 10.83
N LEU A 239 -18.63 -1.95 10.31
CA LEU A 239 -18.85 -3.38 10.50
C LEU A 239 -18.51 -3.84 11.92
N ALA A 240 -17.67 -3.09 12.64
CA ALA A 240 -17.27 -3.43 14.01
C ALA A 240 -18.49 -3.48 14.93
N PRO A 241 -18.78 -4.61 15.57
CA PRO A 241 -19.85 -4.72 16.56
C PRO A 241 -19.56 -3.84 17.77
N LYS A 242 -20.61 -3.30 18.40
CA LYS A 242 -20.50 -2.45 19.59
C LYS A 242 -20.62 -3.22 20.88
N THR A 243 -21.24 -4.38 20.84
CA THR A 243 -21.51 -5.23 21.99
C THR A 243 -21.22 -6.67 21.69
N ALA A 244 -20.95 -7.48 22.71
CA ALA A 244 -20.78 -8.92 22.66
C ALA A 244 -21.65 -9.58 23.73
N THR A 245 -22.21 -10.75 23.45
CA THR A 245 -22.92 -11.58 24.45
C THR A 245 -21.95 -12.63 24.97
N LEU A 246 -21.54 -12.48 26.23
CA LEU A 246 -20.61 -13.39 26.91
C LEU A 246 -21.38 -14.41 27.76
N LEU A 247 -20.85 -15.62 27.86
CA LEU A 247 -21.33 -16.64 28.79
C LEU A 247 -20.45 -16.57 30.04
N ARG A 248 -20.99 -16.03 31.16
CA ARG A 248 -20.33 -15.93 32.45
C ARG A 248 -21.16 -16.70 33.50
N ASP A 249 -20.53 -17.63 34.17
CA ASP A 249 -21.18 -18.46 35.20
C ASP A 249 -22.49 -19.17 34.72
N GLY A 250 -22.52 -19.54 33.44
CA GLY A 250 -23.69 -20.19 32.83
C GLY A 250 -24.81 -19.22 32.43
N ALA A 251 -24.67 -17.92 32.64
CA ALA A 251 -25.63 -16.89 32.23
C ALA A 251 -25.07 -16.03 31.06
N GLU A 252 -25.97 -15.68 30.15
CA GLU A 252 -25.63 -14.78 29.05
C GLU A 252 -25.69 -13.32 29.51
N VAL A 253 -24.60 -12.59 29.33
CA VAL A 253 -24.47 -11.18 29.68
C VAL A 253 -23.99 -10.38 28.47
N THR A 254 -24.78 -9.42 28.03
CA THR A 254 -24.35 -8.50 26.97
C THR A 254 -23.49 -7.39 27.54
N VAL A 255 -22.26 -7.27 27.02
CA VAL A 255 -21.28 -6.28 27.45
C VAL A 255 -20.82 -5.42 26.27
N PRO A 256 -20.33 -4.19 26.49
CA PRO A 256 -19.60 -3.43 25.48
C PRO A 256 -18.39 -4.22 24.98
N ILE A 257 -18.05 -4.07 23.69
CA ILE A 257 -16.96 -4.82 23.04
C ILE A 257 -15.61 -4.63 23.72
N GLU A 258 -15.39 -3.48 24.33
CA GLU A 258 -14.16 -3.11 25.02
C GLU A 258 -13.94 -3.89 26.34
N GLN A 259 -14.98 -4.53 26.86
CA GLN A 259 -14.93 -5.34 28.09
C GLN A 259 -14.66 -6.82 27.81
N VAL A 260 -14.62 -7.23 26.54
CA VAL A 260 -14.30 -8.60 26.16
C VAL A 260 -12.80 -8.84 26.32
N GLN A 261 -12.45 -9.92 26.99
CA GLN A 261 -11.05 -10.34 27.22
C GLN A 261 -10.70 -11.61 26.43
N LYS A 262 -9.42 -11.79 26.17
CA LYS A 262 -8.91 -13.02 25.56
C LYS A 262 -9.21 -14.20 26.47
N GLY A 263 -9.88 -15.21 25.91
CA GLY A 263 -10.30 -16.41 26.64
C GLY A 263 -11.78 -16.39 27.05
N ASP A 264 -12.47 -15.25 27.00
CA ASP A 264 -13.90 -15.16 27.26
C ASP A 264 -14.66 -16.04 26.26
N ILE A 265 -15.78 -16.62 26.74
CA ILE A 265 -16.69 -17.40 25.90
C ILE A 265 -17.83 -16.48 25.46
N PHE A 266 -18.02 -16.36 24.16
CA PHE A 266 -19.10 -15.57 23.60
C PHE A 266 -20.03 -16.40 22.72
N VAL A 267 -21.25 -15.93 22.58
CA VAL A 267 -22.33 -16.60 21.87
C VAL A 267 -22.76 -15.74 20.69
N VAL A 268 -22.99 -16.40 19.54
CA VAL A 268 -23.47 -15.73 18.31
C VAL A 268 -24.67 -16.46 17.74
N ARG A 269 -25.80 -15.78 17.64
CA ARG A 269 -27.04 -16.29 17.09
C ARG A 269 -27.15 -16.05 15.58
N PRO A 270 -28.03 -16.77 14.89
CA PRO A 270 -28.30 -16.49 13.47
C PRO A 270 -28.66 -15.01 13.23
N GLY A 271 -28.01 -14.38 12.23
CA GLY A 271 -28.16 -13.00 11.87
C GLY A 271 -27.30 -12.02 12.68
N GLU A 272 -26.59 -12.46 13.72
CA GLU A 272 -25.67 -11.62 14.50
C GLU A 272 -24.28 -11.58 13.88
N ASN A 273 -23.59 -10.48 14.09
CA ASN A 273 -22.18 -10.34 13.73
C ASN A 273 -21.29 -10.90 14.83
N ILE A 274 -20.22 -11.59 14.44
CA ILE A 274 -19.20 -12.11 15.35
C ILE A 274 -18.46 -10.94 15.98
N PRO A 275 -18.43 -10.85 17.34
CA PRO A 275 -17.93 -9.67 18.02
C PRO A 275 -16.41 -9.52 17.98
N VAL A 276 -15.67 -10.61 18.18
CA VAL A 276 -14.21 -10.68 18.23
C VAL A 276 -13.72 -11.94 17.55
N ASP A 277 -12.42 -12.02 17.23
CA ASP A 277 -11.85 -13.24 16.66
C ASP A 277 -11.86 -14.38 17.69
N GLY A 278 -12.24 -15.57 17.26
CA GLY A 278 -12.39 -16.71 18.15
C GLY A 278 -12.21 -18.05 17.48
N ILE A 279 -12.36 -19.10 18.31
CA ILE A 279 -12.43 -20.48 17.87
C ILE A 279 -13.77 -21.04 18.32
N VAL A 280 -14.50 -21.72 17.44
CA VAL A 280 -15.76 -22.37 17.74
C VAL A 280 -15.52 -23.51 18.73
N LEU A 281 -16.21 -23.47 19.87
CA LEU A 281 -16.20 -24.55 20.88
C LEU A 281 -17.33 -25.53 20.64
N GLU A 282 -18.53 -25.01 20.31
CA GLU A 282 -19.75 -25.79 20.14
C GLU A 282 -20.63 -25.12 19.07
N GLY A 283 -21.33 -25.94 18.31
CA GLY A 283 -22.23 -25.51 17.26
C GLY A 283 -21.66 -25.68 15.85
N THR A 284 -22.55 -25.58 14.86
CA THR A 284 -22.22 -25.59 13.43
C THR A 284 -23.05 -24.52 12.73
N SER A 285 -22.44 -23.74 11.86
CA SER A 285 -23.16 -22.72 11.11
C SER A 285 -22.43 -22.31 9.83
N ALA A 286 -23.19 -21.80 8.86
CA ALA A 286 -22.64 -21.07 7.72
C ALA A 286 -22.37 -19.61 8.13
N VAL A 287 -21.14 -19.16 7.99
CA VAL A 287 -20.70 -17.79 8.31
C VAL A 287 -20.39 -17.03 7.03
N ASN A 288 -21.00 -15.86 6.87
CA ASN A 288 -20.72 -14.97 5.75
C ASN A 288 -19.49 -14.12 6.08
N GLU A 289 -18.38 -14.39 5.41
CA GLU A 289 -17.11 -13.68 5.57
C GLU A 289 -16.86 -12.61 4.49
N SER A 290 -17.86 -12.33 3.62
CA SER A 290 -17.73 -11.42 2.46
C SER A 290 -17.29 -10.01 2.83
N ALA A 291 -17.54 -9.57 4.04
CA ALA A 291 -17.11 -8.26 4.55
C ALA A 291 -15.59 -8.13 4.67
N LEU A 292 -14.88 -9.23 4.90
CA LEU A 292 -13.43 -9.29 5.07
C LEU A 292 -12.70 -9.88 3.85
N THR A 293 -13.28 -10.91 3.25
CA THR A 293 -12.66 -11.67 2.15
C THR A 293 -13.13 -11.24 0.77
N GLY A 294 -14.30 -10.58 0.68
CA GLY A 294 -14.97 -10.27 -0.58
C GLY A 294 -15.72 -11.45 -1.20
N GLU A 295 -15.67 -12.65 -0.62
CA GLU A 295 -16.34 -13.84 -1.14
C GLU A 295 -17.81 -13.89 -0.69
N SER A 296 -18.73 -14.03 -1.65
CA SER A 296 -20.17 -14.04 -1.35
C SER A 296 -20.70 -15.38 -0.84
N ILE A 297 -19.92 -16.47 -0.98
CA ILE A 297 -20.35 -17.81 -0.57
C ILE A 297 -20.05 -17.97 0.93
N PRO A 298 -21.05 -18.26 1.77
CA PRO A 298 -20.82 -18.52 3.18
C PRO A 298 -19.94 -19.76 3.42
N VAL A 299 -19.12 -19.70 4.44
CA VAL A 299 -18.19 -20.77 4.84
C VAL A 299 -18.78 -21.53 6.01
N ASP A 300 -18.89 -22.86 5.89
CA ASP A 300 -19.35 -23.72 7.00
C ASP A 300 -18.28 -23.76 8.10
N LYS A 301 -18.70 -23.51 9.34
CA LYS A 301 -17.87 -23.55 10.55
C LYS A 301 -18.40 -24.59 11.53
N ALA A 302 -17.46 -25.35 12.09
CA ALA A 302 -17.70 -26.37 13.08
C ALA A 302 -16.76 -26.20 14.30
N ALA A 303 -16.92 -27.02 15.32
CA ALA A 303 -16.07 -26.99 16.49
C ALA A 303 -14.58 -27.15 16.11
N GLY A 304 -13.73 -26.24 16.58
CA GLY A 304 -12.30 -26.13 16.25
C GLY A 304 -11.97 -25.11 15.16
N ASP A 305 -12.93 -24.64 14.37
CA ASP A 305 -12.70 -23.66 13.32
C ASP A 305 -12.54 -22.24 13.85
N LYS A 306 -11.75 -21.46 13.14
CA LYS A 306 -11.57 -20.03 13.43
C LYS A 306 -12.73 -19.21 12.86
N VAL A 307 -13.12 -18.19 13.63
CA VAL A 307 -14.09 -17.17 13.22
C VAL A 307 -13.50 -15.77 13.43
N SER A 308 -13.84 -14.85 12.54
CA SER A 308 -13.28 -13.49 12.53
C SER A 308 -14.34 -12.45 12.90
N ALA A 309 -13.91 -11.40 13.60
CA ALA A 309 -14.73 -10.26 13.96
C ALA A 309 -15.41 -9.63 12.73
N ALA A 310 -16.66 -9.13 12.90
CA ALA A 310 -17.48 -8.49 11.88
C ALA A 310 -17.98 -9.39 10.74
N THR A 311 -17.73 -10.69 10.76
CA THR A 311 -18.41 -11.65 9.90
C THR A 311 -19.79 -11.99 10.45
N THR A 312 -20.75 -12.40 9.59
CA THR A 312 -22.15 -12.60 9.99
C THR A 312 -22.49 -14.08 10.08
N ASN A 313 -22.96 -14.51 11.23
CA ASN A 313 -23.50 -15.84 11.42
C ASN A 313 -24.87 -15.98 10.73
N GLN A 314 -25.05 -16.96 9.81
CA GLN A 314 -26.26 -17.05 9.00
C GLN A 314 -27.32 -18.02 9.53
N SER A 315 -26.95 -19.22 10.00
CA SER A 315 -27.90 -20.28 10.18
C SER A 315 -27.94 -20.94 11.57
N GLY A 316 -26.79 -21.30 12.13
CA GLY A 316 -26.70 -22.05 13.38
C GLY A 316 -26.37 -21.17 14.59
N PHE A 317 -26.39 -21.77 15.76
CA PHE A 317 -25.90 -21.18 16.99
C PHE A 317 -24.42 -21.52 17.14
N LEU A 318 -23.59 -20.54 17.48
CA LEU A 318 -22.16 -20.73 17.71
C LEU A 318 -21.79 -20.27 19.12
N GLN A 319 -21.07 -21.14 19.83
CA GLN A 319 -20.36 -20.77 21.06
C GLN A 319 -18.85 -20.75 20.78
N CYS A 320 -18.20 -19.61 20.98
CA CYS A 320 -16.83 -19.39 20.59
C CYS A 320 -15.99 -18.89 21.77
N ARG A 321 -14.68 -19.20 21.75
CA ARG A 321 -13.70 -18.65 22.69
C ARG A 321 -12.92 -17.54 22.02
N ALA A 322 -12.87 -16.36 22.63
CA ALA A 322 -12.13 -15.20 22.15
C ALA A 322 -10.61 -15.48 22.11
N THR A 323 -10.00 -15.28 20.95
CA THR A 323 -8.55 -15.48 20.72
C THR A 323 -7.82 -14.17 20.57
N ARG A 324 -8.43 -13.17 19.86
CA ARG A 324 -7.93 -11.82 19.67
C ARG A 324 -9.05 -10.83 19.98
N VAL A 325 -8.72 -9.75 20.69
CA VAL A 325 -9.69 -8.74 21.14
C VAL A 325 -9.16 -7.33 20.90
N GLY A 326 -10.05 -6.34 20.82
CA GLY A 326 -9.67 -4.93 20.67
C GLY A 326 -8.88 -4.66 19.39
N GLU A 327 -7.71 -4.04 19.52
CA GLU A 327 -6.84 -3.66 18.39
C GLU A 327 -6.16 -4.85 17.70
N ASP A 328 -6.14 -6.02 18.34
CA ASP A 328 -5.51 -7.23 17.80
C ASP A 328 -6.47 -8.05 16.91
N THR A 329 -7.75 -7.68 16.82
CA THR A 329 -8.71 -8.37 15.93
C THR A 329 -8.34 -8.20 14.47
N THR A 330 -8.64 -9.21 13.65
CA THR A 330 -8.39 -9.19 12.20
C THR A 330 -8.99 -7.93 11.54
N LEU A 331 -10.21 -7.55 11.90
CA LEU A 331 -10.83 -6.31 11.41
C LEU A 331 -10.03 -5.06 11.79
N ALA A 332 -9.58 -4.95 13.05
CA ALA A 332 -8.80 -3.80 13.50
C ALA A 332 -7.45 -3.70 12.78
N GLN A 333 -6.79 -4.83 12.54
CA GLN A 333 -5.56 -4.89 11.73
C GLN A 333 -5.79 -4.45 10.28
N ILE A 334 -6.89 -4.88 9.63
CA ILE A 334 -7.27 -4.44 8.28
C ILE A 334 -7.49 -2.93 8.26
N ILE A 335 -8.26 -2.37 9.20
CA ILE A 335 -8.53 -0.94 9.30
C ILE A 335 -7.22 -0.17 9.48
N ARG A 336 -6.32 -0.66 10.32
CA ARG A 336 -5.01 -0.06 10.55
C ARG A 336 -4.16 -0.07 9.28
N MET A 337 -4.04 -1.21 8.59
CA MET A 337 -3.28 -1.30 7.33
C MET A 337 -3.80 -0.33 6.27
N VAL A 338 -5.12 -0.25 6.07
CA VAL A 338 -5.72 0.68 5.11
C VAL A 338 -5.49 2.15 5.52
N SER A 339 -5.54 2.45 6.82
CA SER A 339 -5.27 3.79 7.36
C SER A 339 -3.80 4.18 7.18
N ASP A 340 -2.86 3.26 7.47
CA ASP A 340 -1.43 3.49 7.31
C ASP A 340 -1.05 3.67 5.85
N ALA A 341 -1.63 2.87 4.95
CA ALA A 341 -1.46 3.05 3.51
C ALA A 341 -1.94 4.42 3.02
N ALA A 342 -3.04 4.93 3.58
CA ALA A 342 -3.55 6.27 3.26
C ALA A 342 -2.68 7.40 3.82
N ALA A 343 -1.92 7.15 4.90
CA ALA A 343 -1.01 8.12 5.51
C ALA A 343 0.36 8.18 4.82
N THR A 344 0.74 7.14 4.05
CA THR A 344 2.03 7.07 3.34
C THR A 344 1.95 7.72 1.96
N LYS A 345 3.11 8.07 1.39
CA LYS A 345 3.21 8.63 0.03
C LYS A 345 3.96 7.68 -0.90
N ALA A 346 3.37 7.42 -2.05
CA ALA A 346 4.04 6.74 -3.15
C ALA A 346 5.18 7.59 -3.75
N PRO A 347 6.24 7.00 -4.30
CA PRO A 347 7.33 7.72 -4.98
C PRO A 347 6.85 8.71 -6.04
N ILE A 348 5.84 8.34 -6.84
CA ILE A 348 5.26 9.22 -7.87
C ILE A 348 4.60 10.47 -7.25
N ALA A 349 4.02 10.37 -6.04
CA ALA A 349 3.45 11.51 -5.32
C ALA A 349 4.54 12.48 -4.86
N LYS A 350 5.72 11.98 -4.42
CA LYS A 350 6.85 12.83 -4.02
C LYS A 350 7.37 13.65 -5.20
N ILE A 351 7.41 13.07 -6.41
CA ILE A 351 7.79 13.79 -7.63
C ILE A 351 6.78 14.89 -7.93
N ALA A 352 5.48 14.61 -7.88
CA ALA A 352 4.44 15.60 -8.10
C ALA A 352 4.49 16.76 -7.09
N ASP A 353 4.77 16.47 -5.81
CA ASP A 353 4.95 17.48 -4.77
C ASP A 353 6.17 18.39 -5.02
N THR A 354 7.29 17.82 -5.47
CA THR A 354 8.50 18.56 -5.83
C THR A 354 8.22 19.52 -6.99
N VAL A 355 7.53 19.03 -8.04
CA VAL A 355 7.11 19.87 -9.17
C VAL A 355 6.19 21.00 -8.71
N SER A 356 5.22 20.71 -7.84
CA SER A 356 4.31 21.70 -7.26
C SER A 356 5.04 22.81 -6.50
N GLY A 357 6.09 22.47 -5.77
CA GLY A 357 6.90 23.44 -5.00
C GLY A 357 7.62 24.46 -5.87
N PHE A 358 8.09 24.04 -7.05
CA PHE A 358 8.76 24.92 -8.01
C PHE A 358 7.77 25.69 -8.91
N PHE A 359 6.58 25.10 -9.14
CA PHE A 359 5.60 25.63 -10.08
C PHE A 359 5.07 27.00 -9.69
N VAL A 360 4.73 27.24 -8.40
CA VAL A 360 4.15 28.50 -7.94
C VAL A 360 5.09 29.68 -8.11
N PRO A 361 6.37 29.63 -7.68
CA PRO A 361 7.34 30.69 -7.99
C PRO A 361 7.51 30.95 -9.49
N ALA A 362 7.56 29.91 -10.32
CA ALA A 362 7.68 30.04 -11.76
C ALA A 362 6.49 30.81 -12.36
N VAL A 363 5.28 30.49 -11.94
CA VAL A 363 4.06 31.18 -12.38
C VAL A 363 4.04 32.65 -11.99
N ILE A 364 4.45 32.97 -10.77
CA ILE A 364 4.57 34.39 -10.33
C ILE A 364 5.52 35.14 -11.26
N THR A 365 6.68 34.53 -11.57
CA THR A 365 7.66 35.11 -12.49
C THR A 365 7.05 35.32 -13.90
N ILE A 366 6.36 34.30 -14.44
CA ILE A 366 5.69 34.41 -15.75
C ILE A 366 4.64 35.51 -15.74
N ALA A 367 3.83 35.67 -14.69
CA ALA A 367 2.84 36.73 -14.58
C ALA A 367 3.48 38.12 -14.58
N VAL A 368 4.56 38.33 -13.82
CA VAL A 368 5.30 39.59 -13.79
C VAL A 368 5.92 39.88 -15.15
N VAL A 369 6.60 38.89 -15.77
CA VAL A 369 7.17 39.04 -17.11
C VAL A 369 6.10 39.38 -18.14
N THR A 370 4.94 38.70 -18.11
CA THR A 370 3.81 38.98 -18.98
C THR A 370 3.35 40.42 -18.85
N THR A 371 3.17 40.90 -17.62
CA THR A 371 2.79 42.32 -17.38
C THR A 371 3.81 43.28 -17.94
N ILE A 372 5.11 43.05 -17.69
CA ILE A 372 6.20 43.91 -18.19
C ILE A 372 6.24 43.93 -19.73
N VAL A 373 6.10 42.76 -20.37
CA VAL A 373 6.12 42.66 -21.84
C VAL A 373 4.97 43.47 -22.48
N TRP A 374 3.76 43.36 -21.92
CA TRP A 374 2.61 44.13 -22.47
C TRP A 374 2.77 45.64 -22.26
N LEU A 375 3.41 46.07 -21.15
CA LEU A 375 3.78 47.50 -20.94
C LEU A 375 4.84 47.94 -21.93
N LEU A 376 5.86 47.14 -22.21
CA LEU A 376 6.89 47.48 -23.22
C LEU A 376 6.32 47.50 -24.65
N LEU A 377 5.23 46.76 -24.93
CA LEU A 377 4.50 46.82 -26.19
C LEU A 377 3.54 48.02 -26.29
N GLY A 378 3.63 48.94 -25.30
CA GLY A 378 2.87 50.21 -25.31
C GLY A 378 1.39 50.04 -24.92
N ARG A 379 1.01 48.93 -24.28
CA ARG A 379 -0.36 48.75 -23.76
C ARG A 379 -0.52 49.43 -22.41
N GLU A 380 -1.72 49.83 -22.11
CA GLU A 380 -2.08 50.47 -20.83
C GLU A 380 -1.88 49.52 -19.64
N LEU A 381 -1.61 50.11 -18.49
CA LEU A 381 -1.30 49.36 -17.25
C LEU A 381 -2.47 48.41 -16.86
N GLY A 382 -3.73 48.85 -16.99
CA GLY A 382 -4.89 48.03 -16.71
C GLY A 382 -4.94 46.77 -17.57
N TYR A 383 -4.70 46.91 -18.87
CA TYR A 383 -4.64 45.80 -19.81
C TYR A 383 -3.49 44.82 -19.47
N ALA A 384 -2.28 45.35 -19.21
CA ALA A 384 -1.11 44.54 -18.87
C ALA A 384 -1.33 43.75 -17.57
N LEU A 385 -1.88 44.39 -16.53
CA LEU A 385 -2.23 43.77 -15.27
C LEU A 385 -3.30 42.66 -15.45
N ALA A 386 -4.33 42.89 -16.26
CA ALA A 386 -5.34 41.87 -16.52
C ALA A 386 -4.75 40.59 -17.13
N ARG A 387 -3.72 40.70 -17.99
CA ARG A 387 -2.98 39.53 -18.53
C ARG A 387 -2.18 38.82 -17.44
N GLY A 388 -1.42 39.57 -16.64
CA GLY A 388 -0.68 38.99 -15.50
C GLY A 388 -1.59 38.30 -14.47
N ILE A 389 -2.71 38.94 -14.13
CA ILE A 389 -3.74 38.37 -13.24
C ILE A 389 -4.32 37.07 -13.84
N SER A 390 -4.61 37.07 -15.16
CA SER A 390 -5.12 35.85 -15.84
C SER A 390 -4.13 34.70 -15.73
N VAL A 391 -2.82 34.96 -15.86
CA VAL A 391 -1.76 33.96 -15.69
C VAL A 391 -1.75 33.43 -14.25
N LEU A 392 -1.80 34.30 -13.23
CA LEU A 392 -1.84 33.89 -11.82
C LEU A 392 -3.03 32.98 -11.53
N VAL A 393 -4.21 33.34 -12.04
CA VAL A 393 -5.45 32.64 -11.76
C VAL A 393 -5.51 31.27 -12.43
N ILE A 394 -5.18 31.17 -13.73
CA ILE A 394 -5.27 29.89 -14.45
C ILE A 394 -4.23 28.87 -13.99
N SER A 395 -3.15 29.33 -13.40
CA SER A 395 -2.00 28.50 -13.08
C SER A 395 -2.06 27.84 -11.70
N CYS A 396 -3.22 27.78 -11.04
CA CYS A 396 -3.31 27.11 -9.75
C CYS A 396 -3.11 25.58 -9.87
N PRO A 397 -2.16 24.95 -9.18
CA PRO A 397 -1.92 23.52 -9.24
C PRO A 397 -2.88 22.72 -8.33
N CYS A 398 -4.15 23.12 -8.22
CA CYS A 398 -5.13 22.50 -7.30
C CYS A 398 -5.31 21.01 -7.55
N ALA A 399 -5.48 20.63 -8.82
CA ALA A 399 -5.70 19.25 -9.24
C ALA A 399 -4.46 18.36 -9.05
N LEU A 400 -3.24 18.93 -9.16
CA LEU A 400 -1.99 18.19 -9.06
C LEU A 400 -1.80 17.56 -7.68
N GLY A 401 -2.13 18.30 -6.62
CA GLY A 401 -2.04 17.80 -5.23
C GLY A 401 -3.00 16.66 -4.90
N LEU A 402 -4.04 16.45 -5.71
CA LEU A 402 -5.05 15.39 -5.53
C LEU A 402 -4.86 14.21 -6.47
N ALA A 403 -4.14 14.41 -7.57
CA ALA A 403 -4.02 13.44 -8.66
C ALA A 403 -3.59 12.04 -8.19
N THR A 404 -2.61 11.97 -7.31
CA THR A 404 -2.06 10.72 -6.77
C THR A 404 -2.80 10.22 -5.52
N PRO A 405 -3.00 11.03 -4.45
CA PRO A 405 -3.56 10.52 -3.21
C PRO A 405 -4.99 9.98 -3.34
N VAL A 406 -5.81 10.61 -4.18
CA VAL A 406 -7.20 10.16 -4.38
C VAL A 406 -7.24 8.79 -5.09
N ALA A 407 -6.43 8.59 -6.13
CA ALA A 407 -6.36 7.33 -6.86
C ALA A 407 -5.83 6.19 -5.96
N ILE A 408 -4.81 6.46 -5.14
CA ILE A 408 -4.26 5.49 -4.18
C ILE A 408 -5.33 5.09 -3.15
N MET A 409 -6.03 6.06 -2.57
CA MET A 409 -7.06 5.77 -1.56
C MET A 409 -8.23 4.97 -2.14
N VAL A 410 -8.68 5.31 -3.35
CA VAL A 410 -9.72 4.53 -4.05
C VAL A 410 -9.21 3.13 -4.37
N GLY A 411 -7.96 3.00 -4.84
CA GLY A 411 -7.32 1.72 -5.13
C GLY A 411 -7.20 0.83 -3.89
N ASN A 412 -6.71 1.38 -2.77
CA ASN A 412 -6.61 0.66 -1.50
C ASN A 412 -8.00 0.26 -0.97
N GLY A 413 -8.98 1.17 -1.08
CA GLY A 413 -10.35 0.86 -0.68
C GLY A 413 -11.00 -0.25 -1.52
N LEU A 414 -10.73 -0.27 -2.83
CA LEU A 414 -11.17 -1.36 -3.71
C LEU A 414 -10.43 -2.66 -3.42
N GLY A 415 -9.11 -2.59 -3.17
CA GLY A 415 -8.30 -3.74 -2.74
C GLY A 415 -8.86 -4.37 -1.48
N ALA A 416 -9.07 -3.57 -0.43
CA ALA A 416 -9.59 -4.05 0.85
C ALA A 416 -10.95 -4.73 0.72
N LYS A 417 -11.84 -4.24 -0.15
CA LYS A 417 -13.13 -4.88 -0.45
C LYS A 417 -13.00 -6.25 -1.12
N ASN A 418 -11.87 -6.51 -1.78
CA ASN A 418 -11.57 -7.76 -2.46
C ASN A 418 -10.53 -8.60 -1.68
N GLY A 419 -10.33 -8.33 -0.39
CA GLY A 419 -9.37 -9.07 0.43
C GLY A 419 -7.89 -8.81 0.08
N ILE A 420 -7.58 -7.75 -0.67
CA ILE A 420 -6.22 -7.37 -1.09
C ILE A 420 -5.80 -6.13 -0.29
N LEU A 421 -4.83 -6.26 0.61
CA LEU A 421 -4.41 -5.20 1.51
C LEU A 421 -2.99 -4.74 1.16
N PHE A 422 -2.83 -3.48 0.79
CA PHE A 422 -1.51 -2.85 0.59
C PHE A 422 -1.11 -2.11 1.86
N LYS A 423 0.06 -2.40 2.42
CA LYS A 423 0.54 -1.73 3.65
C LYS A 423 0.89 -0.27 3.46
N THR A 424 1.36 0.09 2.28
CA THR A 424 1.77 1.47 1.97
C THR A 424 1.33 1.88 0.57
N ALA A 425 1.29 3.17 0.31
CA ALA A 425 1.10 3.70 -1.04
C ALA A 425 2.24 3.29 -2.00
N ALA A 426 3.44 3.10 -1.47
CA ALA A 426 4.59 2.63 -2.24
C ALA A 426 4.42 1.15 -2.64
N SER A 427 3.87 0.31 -1.76
CA SER A 427 3.57 -1.09 -2.05
C SER A 427 2.54 -1.23 -3.17
N LEU A 428 1.50 -0.36 -3.18
CA LEU A 428 0.54 -0.29 -4.30
C LEU A 428 1.24 0.10 -5.62
N GLU A 429 2.18 1.04 -5.59
CA GLU A 429 2.93 1.44 -6.78
C GLU A 429 3.88 0.34 -7.26
N ALA A 430 4.61 -0.31 -6.35
CA ALA A 430 5.61 -1.32 -6.64
C ALA A 430 4.99 -2.58 -7.26
N ALA A 431 3.87 -3.07 -6.72
CA ALA A 431 3.18 -4.25 -7.21
C ALA A 431 2.80 -4.14 -8.70
N GLY A 432 2.40 -2.95 -9.17
CA GLY A 432 2.05 -2.74 -10.59
C GLY A 432 3.23 -2.74 -11.55
N ARG A 433 4.45 -2.57 -11.03
CA ARG A 433 5.70 -2.57 -11.78
C ARG A 433 6.37 -3.94 -11.84
N THR A 434 5.78 -4.96 -11.23
CA THR A 434 6.28 -6.34 -11.20
C THR A 434 6.46 -6.88 -12.61
N GLN A 435 7.62 -7.51 -12.83
CA GLN A 435 8.03 -8.16 -14.08
C GLN A 435 8.28 -9.66 -13.89
N ILE A 436 8.67 -10.06 -12.69
CA ILE A 436 8.93 -11.45 -12.30
C ILE A 436 8.14 -11.73 -11.02
N VAL A 437 7.41 -12.84 -10.99
CA VAL A 437 6.75 -13.33 -9.78
C VAL A 437 7.43 -14.63 -9.37
N ALA A 438 8.05 -14.61 -8.20
CA ALA A 438 8.61 -15.79 -7.55
C ALA A 438 7.56 -16.36 -6.58
N LEU A 439 7.14 -17.59 -6.80
CA LEU A 439 6.13 -18.28 -6.00
C LEU A 439 6.81 -19.35 -5.13
N ASP A 440 6.56 -19.33 -3.84
CA ASP A 440 6.86 -20.53 -3.05
C ASP A 440 5.95 -21.69 -3.49
N LYS A 441 6.40 -22.93 -3.33
CA LYS A 441 5.59 -24.09 -3.66
C LYS A 441 4.50 -24.32 -2.61
N THR A 442 4.93 -24.55 -1.35
CA THR A 442 4.09 -25.08 -0.26
C THR A 442 3.17 -23.99 0.30
N GLY A 443 1.87 -24.29 0.41
CA GLY A 443 0.88 -23.31 0.91
C GLY A 443 0.55 -22.19 -0.10
N THR A 444 1.38 -21.96 -1.13
CA THR A 444 1.20 -20.95 -2.16
C THR A 444 0.65 -21.54 -3.46
N ILE A 445 1.43 -22.34 -4.20
CA ILE A 445 0.96 -23.07 -5.39
C ILE A 445 0.13 -24.30 -4.98
N THR A 446 0.56 -24.96 -3.90
CA THR A 446 -0.09 -26.14 -3.36
C THR A 446 -0.89 -25.78 -2.10
N SER A 447 -1.75 -26.70 -1.64
CA SER A 447 -2.60 -26.46 -0.45
C SER A 447 -1.81 -26.38 0.86
N GLY A 448 -0.58 -26.90 0.90
CA GLY A 448 0.23 -27.03 2.12
C GLY A 448 -0.22 -28.18 3.03
N GLU A 449 -1.29 -28.85 2.66
CA GLU A 449 -1.83 -30.00 3.38
C GLU A 449 -1.69 -31.25 2.50
N PRO A 450 -0.82 -32.22 2.92
CA PRO A 450 -0.72 -33.49 2.21
C PRO A 450 -2.05 -34.25 2.20
N LYS A 451 -2.41 -34.83 1.06
CA LYS A 451 -3.61 -35.69 0.89
C LYS A 451 -3.24 -37.00 0.27
N VAL A 452 -4.00 -38.05 0.58
CA VAL A 452 -3.90 -39.33 -0.11
C VAL A 452 -4.41 -39.16 -1.55
N THR A 453 -3.55 -39.44 -2.52
CA THR A 453 -3.88 -39.28 -3.95
C THR A 453 -4.10 -40.62 -4.65
N ASP A 454 -3.41 -41.68 -4.22
CA ASP A 454 -3.56 -43.02 -4.82
C ASP A 454 -3.42 -44.09 -3.74
N ILE A 455 -4.24 -45.15 -3.88
CA ILE A 455 -4.22 -46.32 -3.06
C ILE A 455 -3.99 -47.51 -3.98
N LEU A 456 -2.89 -48.25 -3.77
CA LEU A 456 -2.50 -49.39 -4.59
C LEU A 456 -2.39 -50.63 -3.70
N PRO A 457 -3.48 -51.39 -3.50
CA PRO A 457 -3.44 -52.62 -2.75
C PRO A 457 -2.58 -53.68 -3.45
N ALA A 458 -1.94 -54.54 -2.67
CA ALA A 458 -1.29 -55.74 -3.18
C ALA A 458 -2.34 -56.79 -3.58
N GLU A 459 -1.93 -57.82 -4.32
CA GLU A 459 -2.83 -58.85 -4.78
C GLU A 459 -3.52 -59.58 -3.59
N GLY A 460 -4.85 -59.62 -3.62
CA GLY A 460 -5.68 -60.24 -2.58
C GLY A 460 -5.90 -59.37 -1.34
N VAL A 461 -5.57 -58.06 -1.40
CA VAL A 461 -5.85 -57.07 -0.34
C VAL A 461 -6.87 -56.07 -0.86
N SER A 462 -7.86 -55.71 -0.04
CA SER A 462 -8.81 -54.64 -0.38
C SER A 462 -8.25 -53.25 0.01
N GLU A 463 -8.73 -52.19 -0.66
CA GLU A 463 -8.38 -50.83 -0.30
C GLU A 463 -8.76 -50.49 1.15
N ALA A 464 -9.92 -50.97 1.61
CA ALA A 464 -10.38 -50.75 2.97
C ALA A 464 -9.48 -51.44 4.02
N GLU A 465 -8.99 -52.65 3.74
CA GLU A 465 -8.03 -53.36 4.60
C GLU A 465 -6.71 -52.60 4.69
N LEU A 466 -6.18 -52.16 3.56
CA LEU A 466 -4.94 -51.37 3.50
C LEU A 466 -5.06 -50.07 4.29
N LEU A 467 -6.12 -49.28 4.07
CA LEU A 467 -6.37 -48.02 4.77
C LEU A 467 -6.60 -48.25 6.26
N THR A 468 -7.36 -49.23 6.67
CA THR A 468 -7.64 -49.54 8.07
C THR A 468 -6.34 -49.86 8.84
N LEU A 469 -5.47 -50.66 8.21
CA LEU A 469 -4.22 -51.05 8.84
C LEU A 469 -3.22 -49.86 8.83
N ALA A 470 -3.16 -49.08 7.74
CA ALA A 470 -2.35 -47.85 7.68
C ALA A 470 -2.81 -46.86 8.75
N ALA A 471 -4.11 -46.64 8.91
CA ALA A 471 -4.64 -45.74 9.93
C ALA A 471 -4.36 -46.22 11.34
N ALA A 472 -4.44 -47.55 11.60
CA ALA A 472 -4.07 -48.13 12.90
C ALA A 472 -2.62 -47.83 13.27
N LEU A 473 -1.70 -47.86 12.29
CA LEU A 473 -0.26 -47.57 12.47
C LEU A 473 0.00 -46.09 12.63
N GLU A 474 -0.65 -45.22 11.79
CA GLU A 474 -0.43 -43.80 11.75
C GLU A 474 -1.14 -43.03 12.88
N ARG A 475 -2.12 -43.62 13.57
CA ARG A 475 -2.90 -42.93 14.62
C ARG A 475 -2.08 -42.37 15.78
N LYS A 476 -0.91 -42.95 16.04
CA LYS A 476 0.05 -42.50 17.09
C LYS A 476 1.21 -41.72 16.55
N SER A 477 1.20 -41.43 15.23
CA SER A 477 2.26 -40.67 14.57
C SER A 477 1.86 -39.18 14.52
N GLU A 478 2.81 -38.30 14.81
CA GLU A 478 2.63 -36.85 14.69
C GLU A 478 3.06 -36.30 13.30
N HIS A 479 3.49 -37.21 12.42
CA HIS A 479 3.99 -36.83 11.10
C HIS A 479 2.86 -36.24 10.22
N PRO A 480 3.11 -35.19 9.40
CA PRO A 480 2.09 -34.60 8.51
C PRO A 480 1.46 -35.62 7.55
N LEU A 481 2.20 -36.62 7.07
CA LEU A 481 1.70 -37.65 6.19
C LEU A 481 0.69 -38.58 6.90
N ALA A 482 0.84 -38.78 8.22
CA ALA A 482 -0.11 -39.54 9.02
C ALA A 482 -1.48 -38.90 9.03
N LYS A 483 -1.54 -37.56 9.17
CA LYS A 483 -2.81 -36.82 9.11
C LYS A 483 -3.56 -37.05 7.80
N ALA A 484 -2.83 -37.13 6.67
CA ALA A 484 -3.42 -37.40 5.36
C ALA A 484 -4.08 -38.78 5.28
N VAL A 485 -3.39 -39.80 5.80
CA VAL A 485 -3.94 -41.17 5.85
C VAL A 485 -5.17 -41.27 6.76
N LEU A 486 -5.10 -40.65 7.94
CA LEU A 486 -6.21 -40.61 8.89
C LEU A 486 -7.44 -39.89 8.32
N ALA A 487 -7.23 -38.72 7.73
CA ALA A 487 -8.33 -37.97 7.09
C ALA A 487 -8.99 -38.73 5.96
N CYS A 488 -8.23 -39.49 5.15
CA CYS A 488 -8.78 -40.36 4.11
C CYS A 488 -9.59 -41.53 4.69
N THR A 489 -9.12 -42.10 5.80
CA THR A 489 -9.80 -43.18 6.49
C THR A 489 -11.11 -42.74 7.13
N ASP A 490 -11.12 -41.56 7.75
CA ASP A 490 -12.29 -40.93 8.36
C ASP A 490 -13.36 -40.60 7.31
N ALA A 491 -12.93 -40.07 6.15
CA ALA A 491 -13.83 -39.78 5.03
C ALA A 491 -14.53 -41.03 4.50
N GLN A 492 -13.86 -42.20 4.53
CA GLN A 492 -14.45 -43.52 4.17
C GLN A 492 -15.17 -44.15 5.34
N LYS A 493 -15.26 -43.51 6.52
CA LYS A 493 -15.94 -44.02 7.74
C LYS A 493 -15.40 -45.37 8.20
N LEU A 494 -14.09 -45.61 8.01
CA LEU A 494 -13.40 -46.81 8.45
C LEU A 494 -12.90 -46.62 9.89
N THR A 495 -13.02 -47.65 10.71
CA THR A 495 -12.55 -47.61 12.11
C THR A 495 -11.22 -48.32 12.23
N ALA A 496 -10.19 -47.60 12.66
CA ALA A 496 -8.85 -48.14 12.86
C ALA A 496 -8.77 -48.87 14.21
N PRO A 497 -8.29 -50.11 14.25
CA PRO A 497 -8.09 -50.88 15.50
C PRO A 497 -6.93 -50.30 16.30
N GLU A 498 -6.88 -50.56 17.61
CA GLU A 498 -5.77 -50.14 18.46
C GLU A 498 -4.55 -51.04 18.28
N VAL A 499 -3.38 -50.41 18.26
CA VAL A 499 -2.07 -51.07 18.14
C VAL A 499 -1.28 -51.01 19.46
N SER A 500 -0.50 -52.05 19.71
CA SER A 500 0.46 -52.12 20.84
C SER A 500 1.89 -52.07 20.35
N GLY A 501 2.83 -51.69 21.23
CA GLY A 501 4.27 -51.67 20.90
C GLY A 501 4.64 -50.75 19.75
N PHE A 502 3.97 -49.60 19.63
CA PHE A 502 4.26 -48.59 18.60
C PHE A 502 5.70 -48.03 18.73
N ALA A 503 6.40 -48.04 17.64
CA ALA A 503 7.76 -47.45 17.52
C ALA A 503 7.87 -46.62 16.25
N ALA A 504 8.24 -45.34 16.38
CA ALA A 504 8.66 -44.50 15.26
C ALA A 504 10.14 -44.71 15.01
N LEU A 505 10.49 -44.97 13.74
CA LEU A 505 11.86 -45.21 13.29
C LEU A 505 12.30 -44.03 12.41
N PRO A 506 13.02 -43.05 12.98
CA PRO A 506 13.37 -41.83 12.24
C PRO A 506 14.05 -42.13 10.91
N GLY A 507 13.55 -41.50 9.81
CA GLY A 507 14.05 -41.65 8.45
C GLY A 507 13.65 -42.97 7.75
N ASN A 508 12.98 -43.91 8.42
CA ASN A 508 12.59 -45.21 7.88
C ASN A 508 11.08 -45.43 7.82
N GLY A 509 10.40 -45.25 8.94
CA GLY A 509 8.95 -45.47 9.01
C GLY A 509 8.46 -45.77 10.41
N LEU A 510 7.41 -46.60 10.50
CA LEU A 510 6.70 -46.93 11.73
C LEU A 510 6.62 -48.46 11.86
N ALA A 511 6.58 -48.98 13.09
CA ALA A 511 6.31 -50.36 13.40
C ALA A 511 5.41 -50.49 14.64
N ALA A 512 4.50 -51.43 14.64
CA ALA A 512 3.63 -51.72 15.78
C ALA A 512 3.16 -53.20 15.76
N LYS A 513 2.41 -53.61 16.76
CA LYS A 513 1.78 -54.92 16.80
C LYS A 513 0.25 -54.79 16.85
N LEU A 514 -0.43 -55.43 15.90
CA LEU A 514 -1.90 -55.55 15.85
C LEU A 514 -2.23 -57.01 16.19
N GLU A 515 -2.94 -57.22 17.31
CA GLU A 515 -3.33 -58.58 17.78
C GLU A 515 -2.13 -59.58 17.87
N GLY A 516 -0.92 -59.03 18.21
CA GLY A 516 0.33 -59.79 18.31
C GLY A 516 1.09 -59.97 17.00
N VAL A 517 0.51 -59.56 15.86
CA VAL A 517 1.16 -59.57 14.53
C VAL A 517 1.91 -58.26 14.29
N GLU A 518 3.16 -58.36 13.84
CA GLU A 518 3.96 -57.16 13.49
C GLU A 518 3.38 -56.53 12.23
N ILE A 519 3.07 -55.22 12.31
CA ILE A 519 2.70 -54.36 11.20
C ILE A 519 3.71 -53.22 11.08
N PHE A 520 3.96 -52.76 9.86
CA PHE A 520 4.98 -51.72 9.59
C PHE A 520 4.57 -50.91 8.39
N GLY A 521 5.01 -49.66 8.39
CA GLY A 521 4.79 -48.72 7.27
C GLY A 521 5.99 -47.80 7.11
N GLY A 522 6.33 -47.39 5.89
CA GLY A 522 7.43 -46.48 5.67
C GLY A 522 7.93 -46.44 4.24
N ASN A 523 9.19 -46.01 4.05
CA ASN A 523 9.80 -45.90 2.74
C ASN A 523 10.17 -47.27 2.12
N ALA A 524 10.43 -47.28 0.79
CA ALA A 524 10.74 -48.51 0.07
C ALA A 524 11.97 -49.24 0.62
N SER A 525 13.01 -48.51 1.07
CA SER A 525 14.23 -49.07 1.61
C SER A 525 13.97 -49.86 2.92
N PHE A 526 13.25 -49.27 3.86
CA PHE A 526 12.87 -49.88 5.10
C PHE A 526 12.01 -51.11 4.89
N ILE A 527 10.96 -50.99 4.05
CA ILE A 527 10.03 -52.09 3.77
C ILE A 527 10.74 -53.26 3.06
N GLY A 528 11.69 -52.96 2.17
CA GLY A 528 12.52 -53.98 1.47
C GLY A 528 13.37 -54.83 2.43
N THR A 529 13.67 -54.37 3.64
CA THR A 529 14.33 -55.16 4.71
C THR A 529 13.41 -56.15 5.42
N LYS A 530 12.09 -55.93 5.35
CA LYS A 530 11.07 -56.70 6.09
C LYS A 530 10.33 -57.68 5.16
N VAL A 531 10.02 -57.23 3.93
CA VAL A 531 9.25 -58.05 2.96
C VAL A 531 9.71 -57.78 1.53
N THR A 532 9.51 -58.77 0.66
CA THR A 532 9.78 -58.60 -0.78
C THR A 532 8.69 -57.75 -1.41
N VAL A 533 9.10 -56.62 -2.07
CA VAL A 533 8.17 -55.78 -2.81
C VAL A 533 8.06 -56.32 -4.24
N PRO A 534 6.84 -56.65 -4.73
CA PRO A 534 6.65 -57.09 -6.11
C PRO A 534 7.12 -56.06 -7.13
N ALA A 535 7.80 -56.48 -8.21
CA ALA A 535 8.37 -55.57 -9.20
C ALA A 535 7.34 -54.61 -9.80
N GLN A 536 6.10 -55.08 -10.05
CA GLN A 536 5.01 -54.23 -10.55
C GLN A 536 4.65 -53.07 -9.63
N LEU A 537 4.62 -53.33 -8.28
CA LEU A 537 4.36 -52.27 -7.31
C LEU A 537 5.55 -51.33 -7.16
N GLN A 538 6.77 -51.83 -7.32
CA GLN A 538 7.97 -51.02 -7.29
C GLN A 538 8.04 -50.04 -8.51
N GLU A 539 7.66 -50.51 -9.72
CA GLU A 539 7.54 -49.69 -10.91
C GLU A 539 6.44 -48.61 -10.73
N LYS A 540 5.26 -49.01 -10.19
CA LYS A 540 4.19 -48.02 -9.89
C LYS A 540 4.61 -46.99 -8.88
N ALA A 541 5.32 -47.39 -7.81
CA ALA A 541 5.86 -46.45 -6.82
C ALA A 541 6.88 -45.47 -7.45
N ALA A 542 7.75 -45.97 -8.32
CA ALA A 542 8.70 -45.13 -9.05
C ALA A 542 7.98 -44.14 -9.98
N ALA A 543 6.90 -44.57 -10.66
CA ALA A 543 6.07 -43.71 -11.49
C ALA A 543 5.34 -42.62 -10.65
N LEU A 544 4.82 -43.00 -9.47
CA LEU A 544 4.20 -42.02 -8.55
C LEU A 544 5.22 -41.01 -8.02
N SER A 545 6.44 -41.48 -7.65
CA SER A 545 7.52 -40.58 -7.24
C SER A 545 7.94 -39.63 -8.37
N ALA A 546 7.92 -40.09 -9.63
CA ALA A 546 8.20 -39.24 -10.80
C ALA A 546 7.10 -38.18 -11.05
N GLN A 547 5.90 -38.38 -10.47
CA GLN A 547 4.81 -37.39 -10.47
C GLN A 547 4.84 -36.45 -9.27
N GLY A 548 5.86 -36.51 -8.40
CA GLY A 548 5.99 -35.69 -7.22
C GLY A 548 5.21 -36.20 -6.00
N LYS A 549 4.70 -37.45 -6.03
CA LYS A 549 3.98 -38.06 -4.95
C LYS A 549 4.93 -38.87 -4.04
N THR A 550 4.60 -38.99 -2.76
CA THR A 550 5.39 -39.77 -1.79
C THR A 550 4.68 -41.12 -1.58
N PRO A 551 5.21 -42.23 -2.12
CA PRO A 551 4.65 -43.54 -1.89
C PRO A 551 5.07 -44.06 -0.50
N LEU A 552 4.10 -44.35 0.33
CA LEU A 552 4.24 -45.02 1.62
C LEU A 552 3.88 -46.49 1.47
N PHE A 553 4.77 -47.37 1.85
CA PHE A 553 4.57 -48.83 1.77
C PHE A 553 4.08 -49.33 3.12
N PHE A 554 3.08 -50.19 3.12
CA PHE A 554 2.52 -50.82 4.31
C PHE A 554 2.55 -52.33 4.20
N GLY A 555 2.91 -53.01 5.30
CA GLY A 555 3.01 -54.45 5.37
C GLY A 555 2.64 -54.98 6.77
N GLY A 556 2.31 -56.29 6.80
CA GLY A 556 1.98 -57.02 8.02
C GLY A 556 1.97 -58.51 7.79
N ALA A 557 2.13 -59.30 8.84
CA ALA A 557 2.16 -60.81 8.77
C ALA A 557 3.16 -61.33 7.73
N GLY A 558 4.32 -60.65 7.53
CA GLY A 558 5.36 -61.07 6.58
C GLY A 558 5.03 -60.86 5.10
N ARG A 559 3.98 -60.09 4.76
CA ARG A 559 3.61 -59.73 3.37
C ARG A 559 3.40 -58.24 3.21
N LEU A 560 3.62 -57.76 1.99
CA LEU A 560 3.27 -56.41 1.61
C LEU A 560 1.76 -56.32 1.45
N LEU A 561 1.10 -55.29 2.03
CA LEU A 561 -0.33 -55.04 1.89
C LEU A 561 -0.63 -54.03 0.76
N GLY A 562 0.29 -53.11 0.51
CA GLY A 562 0.10 -52.15 -0.56
C GLY A 562 0.91 -50.86 -0.39
N ILE A 563 0.59 -49.89 -1.22
CA ILE A 563 1.18 -48.57 -1.25
C ILE A 563 0.07 -47.52 -1.16
N ILE A 564 0.26 -46.52 -0.31
CA ILE A 564 -0.57 -45.32 -0.24
C ILE A 564 0.32 -44.16 -0.67
N ALA A 565 -0.03 -43.45 -1.73
CA ALA A 565 0.69 -42.27 -2.18
C ALA A 565 0.05 -41.02 -1.58
N VAL A 566 0.89 -40.17 -1.00
CA VAL A 566 0.49 -38.91 -0.41
C VAL A 566 1.22 -37.77 -1.14
N ALA A 567 0.51 -36.71 -1.46
CA ALA A 567 1.09 -35.55 -2.06
C ALA A 567 0.43 -34.28 -1.56
N ASP A 568 1.20 -33.18 -1.56
CA ASP A 568 0.68 -31.84 -1.43
C ASP A 568 0.08 -31.41 -2.79
N THR A 569 -1.24 -31.25 -2.83
CA THR A 569 -1.96 -31.07 -4.09
C THR A 569 -1.93 -29.60 -4.54
N ILE A 570 -1.78 -29.37 -5.83
CA ILE A 570 -1.88 -28.04 -6.44
C ILE A 570 -3.30 -27.49 -6.21
N LYS A 571 -3.41 -26.23 -5.79
CA LYS A 571 -4.71 -25.56 -5.65
C LYS A 571 -5.40 -25.46 -7.00
N GLU A 572 -6.72 -25.56 -7.04
CA GLU A 572 -7.50 -25.58 -8.29
C GLU A 572 -7.32 -24.30 -9.12
N ASP A 573 -7.13 -23.17 -8.47
CA ASP A 573 -6.96 -21.86 -9.09
C ASP A 573 -5.52 -21.57 -9.54
N SER A 574 -4.51 -22.30 -9.02
CA SER A 574 -3.09 -22.02 -9.31
C SER A 574 -2.72 -22.05 -10.79
N PRO A 575 -3.12 -23.06 -11.60
CA PRO A 575 -2.78 -23.07 -13.01
C PRO A 575 -3.42 -21.93 -13.80
N GLN A 576 -4.60 -21.49 -13.41
CA GLN A 576 -5.26 -20.33 -14.03
C GLN A 576 -4.56 -19.03 -13.65
N ALA A 577 -4.26 -18.83 -12.37
CA ALA A 577 -3.55 -17.65 -11.87
C ALA A 577 -2.17 -17.47 -12.55
N ILE A 578 -1.42 -18.57 -12.75
CA ILE A 578 -0.14 -18.55 -13.43
C ILE A 578 -0.31 -18.14 -14.90
N ARG A 579 -1.28 -18.69 -15.62
CA ARG A 579 -1.59 -18.28 -17.01
C ARG A 579 -1.98 -16.80 -17.10
N GLU A 580 -2.73 -16.29 -16.13
CA GLU A 580 -3.10 -14.87 -16.07
C GLU A 580 -1.88 -13.96 -15.87
N LEU A 581 -0.94 -14.34 -14.98
CA LEU A 581 0.32 -13.63 -14.81
C LEU A 581 1.15 -13.60 -16.09
N GLN A 582 1.26 -14.75 -16.77
CA GLN A 582 1.96 -14.87 -18.07
C GLN A 582 1.29 -14.02 -19.16
N ALA A 583 -0.05 -13.98 -19.21
CA ALA A 583 -0.79 -13.13 -20.13
C ALA A 583 -0.54 -11.63 -19.89
N MET A 584 -0.26 -11.25 -18.64
CA MET A 584 0.18 -9.89 -18.30
C MET A 584 1.65 -9.59 -18.66
N GLY A 585 2.38 -10.56 -19.25
CA GLY A 585 3.79 -10.45 -19.60
C GLY A 585 4.72 -10.53 -18.37
N ILE A 586 4.32 -11.27 -17.35
CA ILE A 586 5.09 -11.50 -16.13
C ILE A 586 5.68 -12.90 -16.18
N ARG A 587 6.99 -13.03 -15.94
CA ARG A 587 7.66 -14.29 -15.81
C ARG A 587 7.36 -14.91 -14.45
N VAL A 588 6.94 -16.18 -14.43
CA VAL A 588 6.57 -16.90 -13.20
C VAL A 588 7.62 -17.95 -12.87
N VAL A 589 8.23 -17.84 -11.69
CA VAL A 589 9.30 -18.70 -11.19
C VAL A 589 8.82 -19.41 -9.93
N MET A 590 8.92 -20.73 -9.87
CA MET A 590 8.64 -21.49 -8.65
C MET A 590 9.92 -21.73 -7.85
N LEU A 591 9.87 -21.45 -6.56
CA LEU A 591 10.92 -21.75 -5.59
C LEU A 591 10.49 -22.90 -4.69
N THR A 592 11.37 -23.88 -4.45
CA THR A 592 11.08 -25.00 -3.56
C THR A 592 12.35 -25.62 -2.98
N GLY A 593 12.25 -26.14 -1.75
CA GLY A 593 13.29 -26.98 -1.13
C GLY A 593 13.30 -28.42 -1.64
N ASP A 594 12.32 -28.85 -2.44
CA ASP A 594 12.25 -30.19 -2.99
C ASP A 594 13.40 -30.49 -3.94
N ASN A 595 13.62 -31.79 -4.19
CA ASN A 595 14.54 -32.23 -5.22
C ASN A 595 14.05 -31.83 -6.64
N GLN A 596 14.98 -31.67 -7.58
CA GLN A 596 14.70 -31.20 -8.94
C GLN A 596 13.61 -31.99 -9.65
N ARG A 597 13.58 -33.32 -9.50
CA ARG A 597 12.62 -34.18 -10.20
C ARG A 597 11.16 -33.91 -9.75
N THR A 598 10.94 -33.81 -8.44
CA THR A 598 9.63 -33.50 -7.85
C THR A 598 9.23 -32.08 -8.21
N ALA A 599 10.14 -31.14 -8.11
CA ALA A 599 9.91 -29.74 -8.42
C ALA A 599 9.51 -29.55 -9.91
N ASP A 600 10.22 -30.21 -10.85
CA ASP A 600 9.90 -30.16 -12.27
C ASP A 600 8.52 -30.77 -12.60
N ALA A 601 8.12 -31.82 -11.88
CA ALA A 601 6.81 -32.42 -12.07
C ALA A 601 5.68 -31.46 -11.66
N ILE A 602 5.82 -30.81 -10.51
CA ILE A 602 4.84 -29.82 -9.99
C ILE A 602 4.86 -28.57 -10.86
N GLY A 603 6.04 -28.08 -11.24
CA GLY A 603 6.18 -26.89 -12.07
C GLY A 603 5.54 -27.05 -13.45
N ARG A 604 5.69 -28.22 -14.09
CA ARG A 604 4.99 -28.56 -15.37
C ARG A 604 3.49 -28.62 -15.20
N GLN A 605 3.01 -29.21 -14.10
CA GLN A 605 1.58 -29.32 -13.83
C GLN A 605 0.96 -27.95 -13.51
N ALA A 606 1.66 -27.08 -12.78
CA ALA A 606 1.25 -25.72 -12.48
C ALA A 606 1.39 -24.77 -13.69
N GLY A 607 2.30 -25.06 -14.61
CA GLY A 607 2.54 -24.27 -15.83
C GLY A 607 3.46 -23.07 -15.62
N VAL A 608 4.40 -23.11 -14.65
CA VAL A 608 5.37 -22.04 -14.43
C VAL A 608 6.43 -21.99 -15.52
N ASP A 609 7.05 -20.81 -15.73
CA ASP A 609 8.09 -20.62 -16.76
C ASP A 609 9.43 -21.22 -16.34
N GLU A 610 9.72 -21.24 -15.04
CA GLU A 610 10.99 -21.71 -14.49
C GLU A 610 10.81 -22.32 -13.10
N VAL A 611 11.67 -23.28 -12.78
CA VAL A 611 11.68 -23.97 -11.48
C VAL A 611 13.08 -23.91 -10.90
N ILE A 612 13.20 -23.41 -9.66
CA ILE A 612 14.44 -23.38 -8.88
C ILE A 612 14.24 -24.30 -7.67
N ALA A 613 14.85 -25.47 -7.72
CA ALA A 613 14.71 -26.53 -6.75
C ALA A 613 15.89 -26.58 -5.77
N GLY A 614 15.71 -27.28 -4.63
CA GLY A 614 16.76 -27.48 -3.63
C GLY A 614 17.12 -26.20 -2.85
N VAL A 615 16.24 -25.21 -2.83
CA VAL A 615 16.48 -23.93 -2.16
C VAL A 615 16.09 -24.05 -0.68
N LEU A 616 17.07 -24.03 0.20
CA LEU A 616 16.84 -23.96 1.64
C LEU A 616 16.21 -22.62 2.03
N PRO A 617 15.51 -22.51 3.20
CA PRO A 617 14.89 -21.28 3.64
C PRO A 617 15.82 -20.06 3.57
N ASP A 618 17.05 -20.18 4.07
CA ASP A 618 18.06 -19.11 4.07
C ASP A 618 18.57 -18.77 2.67
N GLY A 619 18.44 -19.68 1.70
CA GLY A 619 18.84 -19.48 0.30
C GLY A 619 17.82 -18.72 -0.55
N LYS A 620 16.54 -18.64 -0.13
CA LYS A 620 15.49 -18.00 -0.91
C LYS A 620 15.78 -16.51 -1.12
N GLU A 621 16.32 -15.81 -0.12
CA GLU A 621 16.70 -14.40 -0.24
C GLU A 621 17.75 -14.18 -1.34
N ALA A 622 18.78 -15.05 -1.40
CA ALA A 622 19.82 -14.96 -2.40
C ALA A 622 19.29 -15.17 -3.83
N VAL A 623 18.32 -16.09 -4.00
CA VAL A 623 17.63 -16.30 -5.29
C VAL A 623 16.85 -15.05 -5.70
N ILE A 624 16.09 -14.43 -4.78
CA ILE A 624 15.39 -13.18 -5.07
C ILE A 624 16.35 -12.08 -5.51
N ARG A 625 17.51 -11.95 -4.84
CA ARG A 625 18.56 -10.99 -5.22
C ARG A 625 19.09 -11.23 -6.64
N GLN A 626 19.26 -12.48 -7.04
CA GLN A 626 19.67 -12.83 -8.40
C GLN A 626 18.57 -12.46 -9.43
N LEU A 627 17.32 -12.76 -9.14
CA LEU A 627 16.20 -12.43 -10.02
C LEU A 627 16.03 -10.91 -10.18
N GLN A 628 16.30 -10.13 -9.14
CA GLN A 628 16.26 -8.66 -9.18
C GLN A 628 17.27 -8.05 -10.17
N ALA A 629 18.35 -8.74 -10.51
CA ALA A 629 19.26 -8.31 -11.57
C ALA A 629 18.61 -8.32 -12.96
N SER A 630 17.56 -9.14 -13.15
CA SER A 630 16.83 -9.29 -14.42
C SER A 630 15.57 -8.43 -14.49
N GLY A 631 15.05 -7.92 -13.38
CA GLY A 631 13.83 -7.12 -13.37
C GLY A 631 13.23 -6.93 -11.98
N LYS A 632 12.07 -6.28 -11.91
CA LYS A 632 11.33 -6.08 -10.66
C LYS A 632 10.64 -7.36 -10.22
N VAL A 633 10.98 -7.83 -9.02
CA VAL A 633 10.55 -9.12 -8.47
C VAL A 633 9.49 -8.95 -7.40
N ALA A 634 8.37 -9.67 -7.54
CA ALA A 634 7.46 -9.92 -6.44
C ALA A 634 7.68 -11.33 -5.90
N MET A 635 7.85 -11.49 -4.59
CA MET A 635 7.88 -12.78 -3.90
C MET A 635 6.52 -13.06 -3.28
N VAL A 636 5.99 -14.27 -3.49
CA VAL A 636 4.73 -14.74 -2.89
C VAL A 636 5.02 -15.94 -2.00
N GLY A 637 4.58 -15.86 -0.74
CA GLY A 637 4.75 -16.93 0.25
C GLY A 637 3.73 -16.84 1.38
N ASP A 638 3.62 -17.88 2.20
CA ASP A 638 2.63 -18.00 3.29
C ASP A 638 3.26 -18.15 4.68
N GLY A 639 4.56 -18.46 4.76
CA GLY A 639 5.21 -18.91 5.96
C GLY A 639 6.32 -18.02 6.53
N ILE A 640 6.74 -18.37 7.75
CA ILE A 640 7.88 -17.74 8.45
C ILE A 640 9.17 -17.92 7.64
N ASN A 641 9.31 -19.03 6.94
CA ASN A 641 10.48 -19.38 6.14
C ASN A 641 10.68 -18.45 4.93
N ASP A 642 9.63 -17.74 4.51
CA ASP A 642 9.65 -16.84 3.37
C ASP A 642 9.91 -15.38 3.76
N ALA A 643 9.83 -15.04 5.04
CA ALA A 643 9.94 -13.66 5.53
C ALA A 643 11.22 -12.94 5.05
N PRO A 644 12.42 -13.54 5.04
CA PRO A 644 13.61 -12.89 4.47
C PRO A 644 13.48 -12.61 2.96
N ALA A 645 12.89 -13.53 2.20
CA ALA A 645 12.68 -13.41 0.77
C ALA A 645 11.57 -12.38 0.44
N LEU A 646 10.49 -12.35 1.23
CA LEU A 646 9.40 -11.36 1.13
C LEU A 646 9.94 -9.94 1.37
N THR A 647 10.74 -9.75 2.43
CA THR A 647 11.36 -8.46 2.74
C THR A 647 12.38 -8.02 1.68
N ARG A 648 13.10 -8.98 1.07
CA ARG A 648 14.12 -8.69 0.05
C ARG A 648 13.54 -8.30 -1.29
N ALA A 649 12.40 -8.86 -1.68
CA ALA A 649 11.76 -8.59 -2.97
C ALA A 649 11.42 -7.10 -3.15
N ASP A 650 11.21 -6.67 -4.41
CA ASP A 650 10.68 -5.32 -4.68
C ASP A 650 9.23 -5.19 -4.18
N THR A 651 8.52 -6.31 -4.07
CA THR A 651 7.20 -6.42 -3.47
C THR A 651 7.04 -7.79 -2.81
N GLY A 652 6.91 -7.84 -1.50
CA GLY A 652 6.54 -9.04 -0.77
C GLY A 652 5.02 -9.21 -0.73
N ILE A 653 4.50 -10.38 -1.06
CA ILE A 653 3.07 -10.71 -1.06
C ILE A 653 2.84 -11.92 -0.15
N ALA A 654 2.18 -11.70 0.99
CA ALA A 654 1.74 -12.79 1.86
C ALA A 654 0.37 -13.31 1.38
N ILE A 655 0.23 -14.64 1.24
CA ILE A 655 -1.00 -15.31 0.79
C ILE A 655 -1.70 -16.02 1.95
N GLY A 656 -3.02 -15.87 2.04
CA GLY A 656 -3.82 -16.39 3.14
C GLY A 656 -3.66 -15.57 4.42
N ALA A 657 -4.43 -15.85 5.45
CA ALA A 657 -4.19 -15.33 6.79
C ALA A 657 -2.95 -16.00 7.40
N GLY A 658 -1.79 -15.82 6.73
CA GLY A 658 -0.52 -16.42 7.04
C GLY A 658 -0.06 -16.15 8.48
N THR A 659 1.15 -16.59 8.82
CA THR A 659 1.73 -16.31 10.15
C THR A 659 1.91 -14.79 10.32
N ASP A 660 1.75 -14.29 11.53
CA ASP A 660 1.94 -12.86 11.85
C ASP A 660 3.29 -12.35 11.31
N VAL A 661 4.32 -13.22 11.30
CA VAL A 661 5.66 -12.88 10.77
C VAL A 661 5.66 -12.67 9.24
N ALA A 662 4.94 -13.51 8.48
CA ALA A 662 4.82 -13.32 7.03
C ALA A 662 4.01 -12.06 6.70
N ILE A 663 2.93 -11.82 7.45
CA ILE A 663 2.16 -10.59 7.35
C ILE A 663 3.05 -9.38 7.61
N ASP A 664 3.89 -9.40 8.65
CA ASP A 664 4.78 -8.27 8.98
C ASP A 664 5.87 -8.04 7.93
N ALA A 665 6.39 -9.09 7.31
CA ALA A 665 7.44 -9.01 6.28
C ALA A 665 6.93 -8.58 4.90
N ALA A 666 5.64 -8.80 4.59
CA ALA A 666 5.08 -8.53 3.27
C ALA A 666 4.66 -7.07 3.08
N ASP A 667 4.64 -6.60 1.83
CA ASP A 667 4.10 -5.31 1.37
C ASP A 667 2.60 -5.38 1.06
N VAL A 668 2.15 -6.55 0.59
CA VAL A 668 0.77 -6.84 0.22
C VAL A 668 0.32 -8.08 0.97
N VAL A 669 -0.86 -8.03 1.57
CA VAL A 669 -1.46 -9.16 2.27
C VAL A 669 -2.73 -9.56 1.54
N LEU A 670 -2.81 -10.81 1.12
CA LEU A 670 -4.00 -11.41 0.52
C LEU A 670 -4.74 -12.20 1.60
N MET A 671 -5.96 -11.78 1.90
CA MET A 671 -6.76 -12.38 2.99
C MET A 671 -7.20 -13.81 2.67
N ASN A 672 -7.41 -14.10 1.38
CA ASN A 672 -7.76 -15.43 0.89
C ASN A 672 -6.51 -16.25 0.59
N SER A 673 -6.62 -17.56 0.76
CA SER A 673 -5.53 -18.48 0.38
C SER A 673 -5.59 -18.88 -1.11
N LYS A 674 -6.04 -17.97 -2.00
CA LYS A 674 -6.16 -18.20 -3.45
C LYS A 674 -5.02 -17.53 -4.20
N LEU A 675 -4.36 -18.30 -5.08
CA LEU A 675 -3.30 -17.75 -5.92
C LEU A 675 -3.84 -16.74 -6.96
N SER A 676 -5.13 -16.85 -7.33
CA SER A 676 -5.83 -15.93 -8.23
C SER A 676 -5.88 -14.47 -7.72
N ASP A 677 -5.69 -14.24 -6.42
CA ASP A 677 -5.62 -12.89 -5.86
C ASP A 677 -4.29 -12.19 -6.15
N VAL A 678 -3.24 -12.93 -6.49
CA VAL A 678 -1.94 -12.34 -6.90
C VAL A 678 -2.05 -11.58 -8.22
N PRO A 679 -2.54 -12.19 -9.35
CA PRO A 679 -2.80 -11.42 -10.56
C PRO A 679 -3.83 -10.30 -10.34
N ALA A 680 -4.82 -10.49 -9.48
CA ALA A 680 -5.81 -9.45 -9.14
C ALA A 680 -5.15 -8.24 -8.46
N ALA A 681 -4.24 -8.46 -7.50
CA ALA A 681 -3.48 -7.40 -6.83
C ALA A 681 -2.61 -6.60 -7.81
N ILE A 682 -1.88 -7.29 -8.70
CA ILE A 682 -1.04 -6.64 -9.73
C ILE A 682 -1.90 -5.87 -10.74
N ARG A 683 -3.04 -6.42 -11.13
CA ARG A 683 -4.01 -5.80 -12.05
C ARG A 683 -4.60 -4.52 -11.47
N LEU A 684 -5.02 -4.57 -10.20
CA LEU A 684 -5.50 -3.40 -9.45
C LEU A 684 -4.42 -2.31 -9.36
N SER A 685 -3.21 -2.69 -9.01
CA SER A 685 -2.07 -1.78 -8.94
C SER A 685 -1.79 -1.11 -10.29
N ARG A 686 -1.75 -1.88 -11.41
CA ARG A 686 -1.59 -1.34 -12.76
C ARG A 686 -2.72 -0.38 -13.15
N ALA A 687 -3.96 -0.69 -12.76
CA ALA A 687 -5.11 0.18 -12.99
C ALA A 687 -4.99 1.49 -12.19
N ALA A 688 -4.57 1.42 -10.92
CA ALA A 688 -4.33 2.59 -10.08
C ALA A 688 -3.20 3.47 -10.64
N LEU A 689 -2.08 2.88 -11.07
CA LEU A 689 -0.98 3.62 -11.71
C LEU A 689 -1.42 4.32 -13.00
N ARG A 690 -2.19 3.64 -13.85
CA ARG A 690 -2.75 4.25 -15.08
C ARG A 690 -3.64 5.42 -14.73
N ASN A 691 -4.51 5.25 -13.73
CA ASN A 691 -5.39 6.32 -13.27
C ASN A 691 -4.60 7.52 -12.72
N ILE A 692 -3.50 7.29 -11.98
CA ILE A 692 -2.60 8.35 -11.52
C ILE A 692 -1.99 9.11 -12.71
N HIS A 693 -1.48 8.41 -13.74
CA HIS A 693 -0.93 9.05 -14.93
C HIS A 693 -1.98 9.88 -15.69
N GLU A 694 -3.20 9.37 -15.84
CA GLU A 694 -4.33 10.09 -16.44
C GLU A 694 -4.68 11.33 -15.61
N ASN A 695 -4.69 11.22 -14.27
CA ASN A 695 -4.94 12.34 -13.37
C ASN A 695 -3.86 13.43 -13.49
N LEU A 696 -2.59 13.03 -13.54
CA LEU A 696 -1.48 13.96 -13.75
C LEU A 696 -1.56 14.64 -15.12
N PHE A 697 -1.88 13.90 -16.17
CA PHE A 697 -2.12 14.47 -17.50
C PHE A 697 -3.19 15.56 -17.46
N TRP A 698 -4.37 15.27 -16.88
CA TRP A 698 -5.44 16.26 -16.75
C TRP A 698 -5.04 17.46 -15.88
N ALA A 699 -4.26 17.25 -14.82
CA ALA A 699 -3.79 18.32 -13.95
C ALA A 699 -2.83 19.29 -14.67
N PHE A 700 -2.03 18.80 -15.62
CA PHE A 700 -1.05 19.61 -16.35
C PHE A 700 -1.58 20.24 -17.64
N ILE A 701 -2.42 19.52 -18.40
CA ILE A 701 -2.83 19.97 -19.75
C ILE A 701 -3.55 21.31 -19.73
N TYR A 702 -4.40 21.55 -18.71
CA TYR A 702 -5.09 22.83 -18.53
C TYR A 702 -4.11 24.00 -18.34
N ASN A 703 -3.02 23.78 -17.61
CA ASN A 703 -2.01 24.80 -17.39
C ASN A 703 -1.15 25.03 -18.65
N ILE A 704 -0.75 23.96 -19.35
CA ILE A 704 0.06 24.04 -20.57
C ILE A 704 -0.65 24.85 -21.67
N ILE A 705 -1.95 24.66 -21.82
CA ILE A 705 -2.77 25.39 -22.80
C ILE A 705 -3.15 26.77 -22.25
N GLY A 706 -3.54 26.84 -20.99
CA GLY A 706 -4.12 28.02 -20.37
C GLY A 706 -3.14 29.15 -20.13
N ILE A 707 -1.90 28.85 -19.72
CA ILE A 707 -0.89 29.88 -19.44
C ILE A 707 -0.55 30.73 -20.69
N PRO A 708 -0.24 30.13 -21.86
CA PRO A 708 -0.02 30.91 -23.07
C PRO A 708 -1.24 31.72 -23.53
N LEU A 709 -2.46 31.17 -23.41
CA LEU A 709 -3.71 31.88 -23.69
C LEU A 709 -3.90 33.06 -22.74
N ALA A 710 -3.68 32.90 -21.45
CA ALA A 710 -3.79 33.93 -20.44
C ALA A 710 -2.74 35.03 -20.61
N ALA A 711 -1.51 34.65 -20.95
CA ALA A 711 -0.44 35.60 -21.27
C ALA A 711 -0.69 36.41 -22.53
N GLY A 712 -1.65 36.00 -23.35
CA GLY A 712 -2.06 36.75 -24.56
C GLY A 712 -1.27 36.39 -25.81
N VAL A 713 -0.54 35.26 -25.85
CA VAL A 713 0.25 34.83 -27.02
C VAL A 713 -0.62 34.68 -28.28
N PHE A 714 -1.89 34.29 -28.10
CA PHE A 714 -2.82 34.04 -29.21
C PHE A 714 -3.76 35.21 -29.51
N ILE A 715 -3.55 36.40 -28.93
CA ILE A 715 -4.33 37.61 -29.25
C ILE A 715 -4.25 37.98 -30.73
N PRO A 716 -3.12 37.83 -31.43
CA PRO A 716 -3.07 38.09 -32.87
C PRO A 716 -4.03 37.23 -33.71
N PHE A 717 -4.43 36.07 -33.17
CA PHE A 717 -5.40 35.16 -33.77
C PHE A 717 -6.82 35.36 -33.25
N GLY A 718 -7.12 36.43 -32.53
CA GLY A 718 -8.42 36.75 -31.97
C GLY A 718 -8.81 35.96 -30.71
N LEU A 719 -7.89 35.16 -30.14
CA LEU A 719 -8.14 34.36 -28.94
C LEU A 719 -7.66 35.11 -27.70
N THR A 720 -8.61 35.47 -26.84
CA THR A 720 -8.32 36.12 -25.55
C THR A 720 -8.93 35.31 -24.41
N LEU A 721 -8.23 35.19 -23.29
CA LEU A 721 -8.72 34.56 -22.06
C LEU A 721 -8.99 35.61 -20.99
N ASN A 722 -10.24 35.64 -20.52
CA ASN A 722 -10.61 36.45 -19.36
C ASN A 722 -10.27 35.68 -18.08
N PRO A 723 -9.81 36.31 -16.96
CA PRO A 723 -9.54 35.69 -15.68
C PRO A 723 -10.66 34.81 -15.14
N MET A 724 -11.93 35.16 -15.42
CA MET A 724 -13.10 34.39 -15.00
C MET A 724 -13.15 32.98 -15.64
N PHE A 725 -12.91 32.90 -16.97
CA PHE A 725 -12.86 31.61 -17.66
C PHE A 725 -11.66 30.75 -17.17
N GLY A 726 -10.55 31.39 -16.82
CA GLY A 726 -9.40 30.73 -16.20
C GLY A 726 -9.79 30.08 -14.88
N ALA A 727 -10.48 30.80 -13.98
CA ALA A 727 -10.94 30.26 -12.70
C ALA A 727 -11.97 29.12 -12.86
N ALA A 728 -12.86 29.20 -13.83
CA ALA A 728 -13.83 28.16 -14.15
C ALA A 728 -13.13 26.88 -14.68
N ALA A 729 -12.20 27.03 -15.61
CA ALA A 729 -11.42 25.90 -16.16
C ALA A 729 -10.65 25.15 -15.07
N MET A 730 -10.10 25.87 -14.11
CA MET A 730 -9.41 25.29 -12.98
C MET A 730 -10.30 24.49 -12.03
N SER A 731 -11.49 25.00 -11.71
CA SER A 731 -12.47 24.28 -10.91
C SER A 731 -12.88 22.98 -11.62
N LEU A 732 -13.03 23.02 -12.95
CA LEU A 732 -13.32 21.85 -13.78
C LEU A 732 -12.16 20.83 -13.80
N SER A 733 -10.92 21.30 -13.83
CA SER A 733 -9.73 20.42 -13.76
C SER A 733 -9.74 19.54 -12.51
N SER A 734 -9.99 20.13 -11.33
CA SER A 734 -10.09 19.36 -10.07
C SER A 734 -11.25 18.36 -10.11
N PHE A 735 -12.39 18.73 -10.70
CA PHE A 735 -13.52 17.83 -10.87
C PHE A 735 -13.18 16.64 -11.78
N CYS A 736 -12.48 16.88 -12.89
CA CYS A 736 -12.05 15.83 -13.82
C CYS A 736 -11.12 14.82 -13.15
N VAL A 737 -10.12 15.29 -12.40
CA VAL A 737 -9.17 14.44 -11.69
C VAL A 737 -9.88 13.54 -10.69
N VAL A 738 -10.77 14.09 -9.87
CA VAL A 738 -11.47 13.30 -8.86
C VAL A 738 -12.48 12.33 -9.49
N SER A 739 -13.21 12.77 -10.52
CA SER A 739 -14.16 11.90 -11.24
C SER A 739 -13.43 10.73 -11.90
N ASN A 740 -12.25 10.98 -12.48
CA ASN A 740 -11.41 9.93 -13.06
C ASN A 740 -10.92 8.95 -11.98
N ALA A 741 -10.48 9.45 -10.81
CA ALA A 741 -10.06 8.59 -9.71
C ALA A 741 -11.22 7.73 -9.17
N LEU A 742 -12.42 8.29 -9.02
CA LEU A 742 -13.61 7.55 -8.59
C LEU A 742 -14.07 6.48 -9.60
N ARG A 743 -13.73 6.63 -10.88
CA ARG A 743 -13.98 5.60 -11.91
C ARG A 743 -13.32 4.27 -11.57
N LEU A 744 -12.21 4.29 -10.80
CA LEU A 744 -11.53 3.08 -10.36
C LEU A 744 -12.44 2.17 -9.49
N ASN A 745 -13.46 2.71 -8.81
CA ASN A 745 -14.44 1.90 -8.07
C ASN A 745 -15.29 0.97 -8.97
N LEU A 746 -15.34 1.23 -10.28
CA LEU A 746 -16.04 0.41 -11.27
C LEU A 746 -15.13 -0.66 -11.88
N PHE A 747 -13.87 -0.73 -11.44
CA PHE A 747 -12.90 -1.68 -11.97
C PHE A 747 -13.09 -3.05 -11.32
N ASP A 748 -13.25 -4.08 -12.15
CA ASP A 748 -13.30 -5.47 -11.73
C ASP A 748 -11.88 -6.04 -11.70
N VAL A 749 -11.38 -6.37 -10.49
CA VAL A 749 -10.00 -6.82 -10.25
C VAL A 749 -9.75 -8.24 -10.79
N HIS A 750 -10.80 -9.06 -10.95
CA HIS A 750 -10.70 -10.43 -11.44
C HIS A 750 -10.91 -10.54 -12.97
N SER A 751 -11.31 -9.43 -13.63
CA SER A 751 -11.54 -9.43 -15.08
C SER A 751 -10.22 -9.35 -15.87
N THR A 752 -9.97 -10.34 -16.71
CA THR A 752 -8.79 -10.43 -17.60
C THR A 752 -8.90 -9.58 -18.88
N LYS A 753 -10.07 -8.96 -19.14
CA LYS A 753 -10.36 -8.23 -20.40
C LYS A 753 -9.38 -7.09 -20.72
N HIS A 754 -8.71 -6.55 -19.73
CA HIS A 754 -7.80 -5.40 -19.87
C HIS A 754 -6.33 -5.78 -19.69
N ASP A 755 -6.02 -7.07 -19.56
CA ASP A 755 -4.65 -7.53 -19.41
C ASP A 755 -3.89 -7.27 -20.71
N ARG A 756 -2.74 -6.61 -20.57
CA ARG A 756 -1.81 -6.35 -21.68
C ARG A 756 -0.42 -6.74 -21.24
N ALA A 757 0.27 -7.49 -22.08
CA ALA A 757 1.69 -7.76 -21.88
C ALA A 757 2.46 -6.42 -21.77
N ALA A 758 3.32 -6.32 -20.77
CA ALA A 758 4.20 -5.17 -20.66
C ALA A 758 5.11 -5.09 -21.90
N ARG A 759 5.26 -3.91 -22.48
CA ARG A 759 6.05 -3.70 -23.73
C ARG A 759 7.48 -4.24 -23.70
N ASN A 760 8.03 -4.50 -22.49
CA ASN A 760 9.42 -4.98 -22.28
C ASN A 760 9.51 -6.45 -21.84
N ALA A 761 8.42 -7.22 -21.87
CA ALA A 761 8.41 -8.61 -21.43
C ALA A 761 9.19 -9.57 -22.35
N ALA A 762 9.45 -9.19 -23.60
CA ALA A 762 10.02 -10.06 -24.63
C ALA A 762 11.56 -10.23 -24.60
N SER A 763 12.28 -9.62 -23.64
CA SER A 763 13.74 -9.60 -23.63
C SER A 763 14.42 -9.85 -22.28
N LEU A 764 13.71 -10.48 -21.32
CA LEU A 764 14.39 -10.87 -20.07
C LEU A 764 15.24 -12.12 -20.36
N PRO A 765 16.58 -12.07 -20.19
CA PRO A 765 17.42 -13.25 -20.38
C PRO A 765 16.99 -14.34 -19.40
N ALA A 766 16.93 -15.59 -19.87
CA ALA A 766 16.80 -16.73 -19.00
C ALA A 766 17.98 -16.71 -18.02
N VAL A 767 17.71 -16.57 -16.73
CA VAL A 767 18.75 -16.81 -15.73
C VAL A 767 18.94 -18.31 -15.70
N SER A 768 20.05 -18.78 -16.28
CA SER A 768 20.50 -20.15 -16.03
C SER A 768 20.86 -20.19 -14.52
N ALA A 769 19.87 -20.47 -13.69
CA ALA A 769 20.12 -20.80 -12.31
C ALA A 769 20.78 -22.17 -12.26
N GLN A 770 22.10 -22.15 -12.41
CA GLN A 770 22.83 -23.15 -11.64
C GLN A 770 22.52 -22.80 -10.17
N PRO A 771 21.95 -23.73 -9.39
CA PRO A 771 21.92 -23.54 -7.95
C PRO A 771 23.36 -23.19 -7.58
N ALA A 772 23.54 -22.06 -6.89
CA ALA A 772 24.74 -21.89 -6.11
C ALA A 772 24.69 -23.07 -5.12
N ALA A 773 25.29 -24.15 -5.52
CA ALA A 773 25.63 -25.21 -4.63
C ALA A 773 26.37 -24.52 -3.51
N VAL A 774 25.71 -24.41 -2.35
CA VAL A 774 26.42 -24.34 -1.10
C VAL A 774 27.25 -25.61 -1.12
N ALA A 775 28.47 -25.48 -1.65
CA ALA A 775 29.43 -26.53 -1.67
C ALA A 775 29.70 -26.89 -0.21
N ASN A 776 29.07 -27.97 0.27
CA ASN A 776 29.75 -28.85 1.15
C ASN A 776 31.01 -29.33 0.36
N LYS A 777 32.02 -28.52 0.38
CA LYS A 777 33.39 -28.97 0.13
C LYS A 777 33.85 -29.68 1.38
N GLU A 778 33.46 -30.94 1.49
CA GLU A 778 34.43 -31.89 2.04
C GLU A 778 35.58 -31.93 1.06
N SER A 779 36.71 -31.47 1.57
CA SER A 779 38.11 -31.78 1.26
C SER A 779 38.46 -32.16 -0.16
N THR A 780 39.24 -31.38 -0.78
CA THR A 780 40.59 -31.57 -1.32
C THR A 780 40.86 -30.59 -2.43
N LYS A 781 41.34 -29.40 -2.09
CA LYS A 781 42.41 -28.67 -2.75
C LYS A 781 42.85 -27.58 -1.81
N GLU A 782 44.05 -27.70 -1.30
CA GLU A 782 44.83 -26.61 -0.74
C GLU A 782 44.95 -25.49 -1.78
N ASP A 783 44.07 -24.47 -1.65
CA ASP A 783 44.33 -23.14 -2.16
C ASP A 783 44.63 -22.28 -0.92
N THR A 784 45.87 -21.88 -0.79
CA THR A 784 46.46 -21.01 0.21
C THR A 784 45.88 -19.60 0.10
N ALA A 785 44.64 -19.41 0.58
CA ALA A 785 44.18 -18.08 0.93
C ALA A 785 44.82 -17.70 2.27
N MET A 786 45.76 -16.75 2.26
CA MET A 786 46.38 -16.25 3.49
C MET A 786 45.33 -15.54 4.32
N LYS A 787 45.08 -16.05 5.54
CA LYS A 787 44.24 -15.38 6.54
C LYS A 787 45.12 -14.75 7.61
N LYS A 788 44.89 -13.49 7.91
CA LYS A 788 45.49 -12.78 9.02
C LYS A 788 44.43 -12.34 10.03
N THR A 789 44.74 -12.46 11.32
CA THR A 789 43.86 -12.04 12.41
C THR A 789 44.50 -10.87 13.14
N LEU A 790 43.81 -9.74 13.11
CA LEU A 790 44.20 -8.50 13.81
C LEU A 790 43.46 -8.45 15.15
N LYS A 791 44.18 -8.14 16.25
CA LYS A 791 43.57 -7.77 17.54
C LYS A 791 43.37 -6.27 17.57
N VAL A 792 42.12 -5.84 17.65
CA VAL A 792 41.70 -4.44 17.59
C VAL A 792 41.06 -4.05 18.93
N GLU A 793 41.60 -3.05 19.57
CA GLU A 793 41.02 -2.53 20.81
C GLU A 793 40.16 -1.31 20.57
N GLY A 794 39.20 -1.02 21.47
CA GLY A 794 38.38 0.17 21.45
C GLY A 794 37.06 0.06 20.62
N MET A 795 36.79 -1.07 20.00
CA MET A 795 35.50 -1.31 19.33
C MET A 795 34.41 -1.61 20.37
N MET A 796 33.37 -0.76 20.46
CA MET A 796 32.32 -0.89 21.50
C MET A 796 30.94 -1.29 20.95
N CYS A 797 30.74 -1.33 19.62
CA CYS A 797 29.43 -1.61 19.01
C CYS A 797 29.56 -2.01 17.53
N GLY A 798 28.48 -2.54 16.94
CA GLY A 798 28.42 -2.93 15.52
C GLY A 798 28.72 -1.80 14.50
N HIS A 799 28.64 -0.52 14.91
CA HIS A 799 29.07 0.62 14.09
C HIS A 799 30.60 0.69 13.97
N CYS A 800 31.29 0.36 15.05
CA CYS A 800 32.75 0.27 15.07
C CYS A 800 33.23 -0.87 14.16
N GLU A 801 32.58 -2.03 14.23
CA GLU A 801 32.83 -3.18 13.33
C GLU A 801 32.71 -2.79 11.86
N ALA A 802 31.58 -2.16 11.48
CA ALA A 802 31.32 -1.77 10.10
C ALA A 802 32.37 -0.76 9.59
N ARG A 803 32.88 0.10 10.45
CA ARG A 803 33.90 1.10 10.11
C ARG A 803 35.26 0.45 9.88
N VAL A 804 35.69 -0.44 10.77
CA VAL A 804 36.92 -1.22 10.62
C VAL A 804 36.85 -2.16 9.43
N LYS A 805 35.73 -2.87 9.25
CA LYS A 805 35.49 -3.72 8.09
C LYS A 805 35.64 -2.97 6.78
N LYS A 806 34.99 -1.81 6.66
CA LYS A 806 35.04 -0.98 5.45
C LYS A 806 36.43 -0.47 5.16
N ALA A 807 37.23 -0.16 6.18
CA ALA A 807 38.61 0.30 6.01
C ALA A 807 39.55 -0.82 5.52
N LEU A 808 39.36 -2.03 6.03
CA LEU A 808 40.12 -3.20 5.60
C LEU A 808 39.72 -3.66 4.17
N GLU A 809 38.42 -3.70 3.88
CA GLU A 809 37.92 -4.07 2.54
C GLU A 809 38.15 -2.99 1.46
N ALA A 810 38.61 -1.80 1.84
CA ALA A 810 39.03 -0.76 0.89
C ALA A 810 40.45 -1.02 0.33
N LEU A 811 41.21 -1.98 0.88
CA LEU A 811 42.49 -2.38 0.37
C LEU A 811 42.31 -3.38 -0.77
N PRO A 812 42.92 -3.19 -1.96
CA PRO A 812 42.69 -4.04 -3.13
C PRO A 812 43.16 -5.49 -2.94
N GLU A 813 44.01 -5.76 -1.95
CA GLU A 813 44.54 -7.07 -1.61
C GLU A 813 43.69 -7.84 -0.58
N VAL A 814 42.61 -7.24 -0.09
CA VAL A 814 41.67 -7.83 0.89
C VAL A 814 40.41 -8.26 0.18
N ASP A 815 40.12 -9.55 0.20
CA ASP A 815 38.90 -10.12 -0.38
C ASP A 815 37.71 -9.98 0.58
N GLU A 816 37.96 -10.24 1.88
CA GLU A 816 36.90 -10.20 2.90
C GLU A 816 37.52 -9.90 4.28
N ALA A 817 36.82 -9.09 5.07
CA ALA A 817 37.13 -8.86 6.45
C ALA A 817 35.93 -9.19 7.38
N VAL A 818 36.14 -10.07 8.34
CA VAL A 818 35.17 -10.41 9.38
C VAL A 818 35.61 -9.76 10.69
N VAL A 819 34.87 -8.76 11.17
CA VAL A 819 35.22 -7.96 12.36
C VAL A 819 34.22 -8.25 13.49
N SER A 820 34.69 -8.49 14.71
CA SER A 820 33.86 -8.67 15.89
C SER A 820 34.32 -7.77 17.04
N HIS A 821 33.41 -6.90 17.50
CA HIS A 821 33.67 -6.05 18.68
C HIS A 821 33.63 -6.83 19.99
N GLU A 822 32.85 -7.92 20.05
CA GLU A 822 32.77 -8.80 21.22
C GLU A 822 34.07 -9.58 21.43
N ALA A 823 34.68 -10.03 20.33
CA ALA A 823 35.95 -10.76 20.37
C ALA A 823 37.20 -9.84 20.32
N GLY A 824 37.02 -8.56 19.98
CA GLY A 824 38.09 -7.61 19.77
C GLY A 824 39.03 -7.99 18.61
N THR A 825 38.49 -8.64 17.54
CA THR A 825 39.31 -9.20 16.46
C THR A 825 38.74 -8.81 15.07
N ALA A 826 39.65 -8.68 14.09
CA ALA A 826 39.33 -8.59 12.68
C ALA A 826 40.09 -9.70 11.92
N ILE A 827 39.36 -10.61 11.29
CA ILE A 827 39.94 -11.70 10.46
C ILE A 827 39.89 -11.25 9.01
N VAL A 828 41.02 -11.18 8.37
CA VAL A 828 41.16 -10.69 7.00
C VAL A 828 41.59 -11.83 6.06
N THR A 829 40.84 -12.04 5.01
CA THR A 829 41.19 -12.99 3.93
C THR A 829 41.84 -12.20 2.82
N LEU A 830 43.08 -12.58 2.45
CA LEU A 830 43.90 -11.86 1.48
C LEU A 830 43.97 -12.61 0.16
N ASN A 831 43.91 -11.89 -0.96
CA ASN A 831 44.09 -12.39 -2.31
C ASN A 831 45.57 -12.21 -2.79
N ALA A 832 46.35 -11.40 -2.07
CA ALA A 832 47.77 -11.17 -2.29
C ALA A 832 48.50 -10.92 -0.97
N GLU A 833 49.81 -11.06 -0.93
CA GLU A 833 50.63 -10.84 0.28
C GLU A 833 50.68 -9.34 0.63
N VAL A 834 50.19 -8.96 1.82
CA VAL A 834 50.12 -7.60 2.33
C VAL A 834 50.99 -7.49 3.59
N ALA A 835 51.80 -6.43 3.67
CA ALA A 835 52.60 -6.16 4.86
C ALA A 835 51.67 -5.81 6.06
N ASP A 836 52.04 -6.33 7.24
CA ASP A 836 51.24 -6.13 8.46
C ASP A 836 51.04 -4.65 8.81
N ASP A 837 52.03 -3.81 8.50
CA ASP A 837 51.96 -2.37 8.74
C ASP A 837 50.87 -1.69 7.90
N VAL A 838 50.50 -2.22 6.72
CA VAL A 838 49.44 -1.66 5.86
C VAL A 838 48.05 -1.98 6.45
N LEU A 839 47.84 -3.23 6.89
CA LEU A 839 46.61 -3.63 7.55
C LEU A 839 46.43 -2.91 8.89
N LYS A 840 47.52 -2.80 9.67
CA LYS A 840 47.54 -2.05 10.92
C LYS A 840 47.16 -0.60 10.73
N LYS A 841 47.81 0.06 9.77
CA LYS A 841 47.54 1.48 9.46
C LYS A 841 46.11 1.72 9.00
N ALA A 842 45.54 0.84 8.17
CA ALA A 842 44.14 0.96 7.71
C ALA A 842 43.13 0.97 8.86
N VAL A 843 43.40 0.23 9.94
CA VAL A 843 42.56 0.18 11.14
C VAL A 843 42.85 1.35 12.09
N GLU A 844 44.13 1.71 12.28
CA GLU A 844 44.56 2.83 13.15
C GLU A 844 44.15 4.20 12.59
N ASP A 845 44.10 4.38 11.28
CA ASP A 845 43.53 5.55 10.62
C ASP A 845 42.04 5.76 10.89
N GLN A 846 41.37 4.77 11.48
CA GLN A 846 39.96 4.85 11.95
C GLN A 846 39.87 5.06 13.47
N ASP A 847 40.95 5.42 14.15
CA ASP A 847 41.07 5.61 15.60
C ASP A 847 40.94 4.33 16.45
N TYR A 848 41.25 3.14 15.92
CA TYR A 848 41.22 1.89 16.63
C TYR A 848 42.65 1.30 16.70
N PRO A 849 43.28 1.19 17.87
CA PRO A 849 44.62 0.61 18.03
C PRO A 849 44.64 -0.87 17.73
N VAL A 850 45.63 -1.32 16.95
CA VAL A 850 45.90 -2.73 16.67
C VAL A 850 47.04 -3.22 17.55
N THR A 851 46.75 -4.15 18.45
CA THR A 851 47.69 -4.66 19.49
C THR A 851 48.46 -5.91 19.04
N GLY A 852 48.03 -6.57 17.97
CA GLY A 852 48.72 -7.74 17.41
C GLY A 852 48.13 -8.21 16.09
N ILE A 853 48.96 -8.77 15.22
CA ILE A 853 48.55 -9.42 13.95
C ILE A 853 49.14 -10.85 13.97
N GLN A 854 48.32 -11.83 13.67
CA GLN A 854 48.68 -13.27 13.61
C GLN A 854 48.29 -13.86 12.28
#